data_84a7d453f7c7750b23faf8deda50b077
#
_entry.id   84a7d453f7c7750b23faf8deda50b077
#
_cell.length_a   1.000
_cell.length_b   1.000
_cell.length_c   1.000
_cell.angle_alpha   90.00
_cell.angle_beta   90.00
_cell.angle_gamma   90.00
#
_symmetry.space_group_name_H-M   'P 1'
#
loop_
_entity.id
_entity.type
_entity.pdbx_description
1 polymer ?
#
loop_
_entity_poly.entity_id
_entity_poly.type
_entity_poly.pdbx_seq_one_letter_code
_entity_poly.pdbx_strand_id
1 'polypeptide(L)'
;MIAIDGLHAPSQTAASALNRVPRGAPAQSPSTPPSPPDASRTILREVFGYEQFRGPQQAIIAHVVAGGDALVLMPTGGGKSLCYQIPAIARQQAGHGITVVISPLIALMHDQVGALHEAGVSAAFLNSTLSGEGAADVERRLLRGDITLLYAAPERVTTPRFLAQLDSLHARGHLSLFAIDEAHCVSQWGHDFRPEYRALTVLHERYASVPRIALTATADALTRADILERLQLQDARAFVSSFDRPNIRYTIVEKKDATQQLIRFITREHMGDAGIVYCQSRKRVEEIAQTLCNEGVDALPYHAGLDASVRQANQDRFLRGESVVMVATIAFGMGIDKPDVRFVAHLDMPKNIEGYYQETGRAGRDGEAADAWMSYGLQDVVNQRRMIDESPAGEEFKQGLRGKLDALLALAEATDCRRVRLLRYFDEDITARDATGRYSCQNCDNCLSPPEVWDGTDAARKLLSTIYRVQQHSGISFGAGHIMDILRGKTTDKVTQFGHERLSTFGIGAGLSEMQLRGVLRQLIAMGAVVVDAQAFNTLKLTDGSRAVLKGDVPVRLRESVSAPAERKGKRGSSSSSTSASKSTGGKPALPKAAIALDDAAQARFAALKAWRAEVAREHNLPAYVIFHDATLAAIAERAPQSLDDLQGISGIGAKKLEAYGEAVLGAISSLVPED
;
A
#
# COMPACT_ATOMS: atom_id res chain seq x y z
N MET A 1 13.05 47.28 -26.07
CA MET A 1 14.38 46.63 -26.17
C MET A 1 14.98 46.65 -24.78
N ILE A 2 14.69 45.68 -23.92
CA ILE A 2 15.50 45.21 -22.79
C ILE A 2 15.03 43.79 -22.53
N ALA A 3 15.94 42.86 -22.76
CA ALA A 3 15.79 41.44 -22.48
C ALA A 3 15.77 41.23 -20.95
N ILE A 4 14.89 40.35 -20.48
CA ILE A 4 15.01 39.73 -19.16
C ILE A 4 15.20 38.25 -19.40
N ASP A 5 16.47 37.88 -19.48
CA ASP A 5 16.95 36.51 -19.26
C ASP A 5 16.94 36.19 -17.76
N GLY A 6 16.63 34.96 -17.41
CA GLY A 6 17.07 34.37 -16.15
C GLY A 6 15.98 33.90 -15.18
N LEU A 7 15.25 32.84 -15.52
CA LEU A 7 14.77 31.94 -14.47
C LEU A 7 15.52 30.60 -14.64
N HIS A 8 16.58 30.45 -13.85
CA HIS A 8 17.32 29.21 -13.68
C HIS A 8 16.39 28.13 -13.13
N ALA A 9 16.09 27.15 -13.97
CA ALA A 9 15.71 25.83 -13.48
C ALA A 9 16.91 25.23 -12.72
N PRO A 10 16.69 24.55 -11.59
CA PRO A 10 17.79 23.85 -10.93
C PRO A 10 18.35 22.80 -11.87
N SER A 11 19.67 22.81 -11.99
CA SER A 11 20.45 22.00 -12.93
C SER A 11 20.14 20.50 -12.82
N GLN A 12 19.77 19.89 -13.94
CA GLN A 12 19.57 18.43 -14.13
C GLN A 12 20.85 17.59 -14.00
N THR A 13 21.94 18.13 -13.47
CA THR A 13 23.24 17.47 -13.43
C THR A 13 23.43 16.47 -12.30
N ALA A 14 22.58 16.45 -11.27
CA ALA A 14 22.70 15.48 -10.18
C ALA A 14 21.94 14.15 -10.42
N ALA A 15 20.93 14.14 -11.28
CA ALA A 15 20.13 12.94 -11.53
C ALA A 15 20.75 11.97 -12.56
N SER A 16 21.70 12.43 -13.38
CA SER A 16 22.26 11.57 -14.46
C SER A 16 23.42 10.66 -14.01
N ALA A 17 23.94 10.81 -12.81
CA ALA A 17 25.07 10.02 -12.31
C ALA A 17 24.66 8.63 -11.76
N LEU A 18 23.39 8.41 -11.44
CA LEU A 18 22.91 7.16 -10.83
C LEU A 18 22.41 6.09 -11.82
N ASN A 19 22.37 6.39 -13.12
CA ASN A 19 21.82 5.45 -14.13
C ASN A 19 22.84 4.98 -15.19
N ARG A 20 24.15 5.17 -14.97
CA ARG A 20 25.16 4.59 -15.86
C ARG A 20 25.68 3.27 -15.34
N VAL A 21 25.02 2.17 -15.70
CA VAL A 21 25.63 0.84 -15.72
C VAL A 21 26.67 0.81 -16.86
N PRO A 22 27.96 0.57 -16.59
CA PRO A 22 28.95 0.42 -17.65
C PRO A 22 28.66 -0.87 -18.44
N ARG A 23 28.38 -0.78 -19.72
CA ARG A 23 28.46 -1.93 -20.62
C ARG A 23 29.95 -2.28 -20.81
N GLY A 24 30.43 -3.19 -19.96
CA GLY A 24 31.77 -3.82 -20.15
C GLY A 24 31.70 -4.95 -21.16
N ALA A 25 32.66 -4.96 -22.09
CA ALA A 25 32.89 -6.05 -23.04
C ALA A 25 33.29 -7.37 -22.32
N PRO A 26 33.08 -8.55 -22.91
CA PRO A 26 33.30 -9.83 -22.24
C PRO A 26 34.80 -10.08 -22.03
N ALA A 27 35.25 -10.03 -20.79
CA ALA A 27 36.54 -10.58 -20.39
C ALA A 27 36.37 -12.06 -20.05
N GLN A 28 37.25 -12.88 -20.64
CA GLN A 28 37.33 -14.32 -20.42
C GLN A 28 37.64 -14.61 -18.95
N SER A 29 36.80 -15.45 -18.32
CA SER A 29 36.93 -15.87 -16.93
C SER A 29 38.04 -16.87 -16.73
N PRO A 30 38.88 -16.76 -15.69
CA PRO A 30 39.66 -17.90 -15.21
C PRO A 30 38.71 -18.89 -14.53
N SER A 31 38.92 -20.17 -14.74
CA SER A 31 38.19 -21.30 -14.16
C SER A 31 38.25 -21.27 -12.63
N THR A 32 37.15 -20.83 -12.00
CA THR A 32 36.94 -20.92 -10.55
C THR A 32 36.55 -22.35 -10.17
N PRO A 33 37.08 -22.93 -9.09
CA PRO A 33 36.62 -24.24 -8.58
C PRO A 33 35.09 -24.21 -8.26
N PRO A 34 34.38 -25.35 -8.33
CA PRO A 34 32.94 -25.38 -8.12
C PRO A 34 32.63 -24.80 -6.76
N SER A 35 31.81 -23.74 -6.75
CA SER A 35 31.31 -23.13 -5.52
C SER A 35 30.60 -24.18 -4.66
N PRO A 36 30.77 -24.17 -3.34
CA PRO A 36 29.99 -25.03 -2.45
C PRO A 36 28.49 -24.83 -2.78
N PRO A 37 27.64 -25.86 -2.59
CA PRO A 37 26.21 -25.76 -2.86
C PRO A 37 25.69 -24.49 -2.21
N ASP A 38 24.98 -23.66 -2.94
CA ASP A 38 24.55 -22.31 -2.55
C ASP A 38 23.79 -22.39 -1.21
N ALA A 39 24.49 -22.13 -0.09
CA ALA A 39 23.96 -22.24 1.26
C ALA A 39 22.65 -21.45 1.41
N SER A 40 22.53 -20.31 0.72
CA SER A 40 21.33 -19.49 0.73
C SER A 40 20.12 -20.22 0.10
N ARG A 41 20.35 -20.99 -0.98
CA ARG A 41 19.30 -21.78 -1.62
C ARG A 41 18.88 -22.98 -0.77
N THR A 42 19.84 -23.61 -0.08
CA THR A 42 19.57 -24.67 0.87
C THR A 42 18.69 -24.15 2.01
N ILE A 43 19.03 -22.99 2.59
CA ILE A 43 18.22 -22.35 3.64
C ILE A 43 16.82 -21.99 3.10
N LEU A 44 16.72 -21.47 1.88
CA LEU A 44 15.43 -21.15 1.26
C LEU A 44 14.52 -22.39 1.19
N ARG A 45 15.07 -23.55 0.81
CA ARG A 45 14.32 -24.82 0.67
C ARG A 45 14.03 -25.48 2.00
N GLU A 46 15.05 -25.69 2.82
CA GLU A 46 14.94 -26.49 4.04
C GLU A 46 14.24 -25.74 5.16
N VAL A 47 14.51 -24.43 5.33
CA VAL A 47 13.91 -23.63 6.41
C VAL A 47 12.57 -23.04 5.98
N PHE A 48 12.52 -22.42 4.79
CA PHE A 48 11.32 -21.66 4.36
C PHE A 48 10.43 -22.44 3.39
N GLY A 49 10.88 -23.59 2.84
CA GLY A 49 10.09 -24.43 1.95
C GLY A 49 9.86 -23.85 0.55
N TYR A 50 10.68 -22.89 0.08
CA TYR A 50 10.56 -22.32 -1.25
C TYR A 50 11.63 -22.83 -2.19
N GLU A 51 11.25 -23.23 -3.39
CA GLU A 51 12.18 -23.78 -4.39
C GLU A 51 13.04 -22.69 -5.07
N GLN A 52 12.50 -21.49 -5.22
CA GLN A 52 13.12 -20.41 -6.00
C GLN A 52 12.99 -19.05 -5.32
N PHE A 53 14.02 -18.24 -5.49
CA PHE A 53 13.97 -16.83 -5.14
C PHE A 53 13.06 -16.05 -6.09
N ARG A 54 12.39 -15.02 -5.57
CA ARG A 54 11.54 -14.12 -6.36
C ARG A 54 12.33 -12.86 -6.75
N GLY A 55 12.24 -12.46 -8.02
CA GLY A 55 12.85 -11.21 -8.49
C GLY A 55 14.34 -11.08 -8.10
N PRO A 56 14.75 -9.95 -7.50
CA PRO A 56 16.16 -9.71 -7.17
C PRO A 56 16.62 -10.36 -5.86
N GLN A 57 15.77 -11.12 -5.13
CA GLN A 57 16.11 -11.68 -3.80
C GLN A 57 17.45 -12.40 -3.79
N GLN A 58 17.73 -13.25 -4.79
CA GLN A 58 18.99 -13.99 -4.86
C GLN A 58 20.21 -13.06 -4.90
N ALA A 59 20.15 -12.01 -5.71
CA ALA A 59 21.25 -11.04 -5.83
C ALA A 59 21.44 -10.21 -4.57
N ILE A 60 20.34 -9.83 -3.90
CA ILE A 60 20.36 -9.11 -2.63
C ILE A 60 20.99 -9.99 -1.54
N ILE A 61 20.48 -11.20 -1.39
CA ILE A 61 20.93 -12.16 -0.38
C ILE A 61 22.43 -12.47 -0.56
N ALA A 62 22.87 -12.76 -1.78
CA ALA A 62 24.27 -13.03 -2.08
C ALA A 62 25.18 -11.84 -1.73
N HIS A 63 24.73 -10.60 -2.04
CA HIS A 63 25.48 -9.38 -1.71
C HIS A 63 25.62 -9.18 -0.20
N VAL A 64 24.54 -9.34 0.55
CA VAL A 64 24.53 -9.17 2.03
C VAL A 64 25.27 -10.30 2.74
N VAL A 65 25.17 -11.56 2.27
CA VAL A 65 25.95 -12.68 2.82
C VAL A 65 27.44 -12.43 2.64
N ALA A 66 27.87 -11.83 1.51
CA ALA A 66 29.25 -11.43 1.26
C ALA A 66 29.72 -10.23 2.11
N GLY A 67 28.86 -9.61 2.90
CA GLY A 67 29.18 -8.48 3.78
C GLY A 67 29.02 -7.10 3.14
N GLY A 68 28.29 -6.97 2.05
CA GLY A 68 28.02 -5.70 1.39
C GLY A 68 26.82 -4.96 2.01
N ASP A 69 26.90 -3.63 2.07
CA ASP A 69 25.80 -2.75 2.43
C ASP A 69 24.76 -2.68 1.29
N ALA A 70 23.47 -2.66 1.62
CA ALA A 70 22.40 -2.65 0.62
C ALA A 70 21.26 -1.70 0.99
N LEU A 71 20.72 -1.00 -0.03
CA LEU A 71 19.42 -0.36 0.03
C LEU A 71 18.44 -1.15 -0.86
N VAL A 72 17.35 -1.65 -0.28
CA VAL A 72 16.40 -2.54 -0.95
C VAL A 72 15.02 -1.88 -1.01
N LEU A 73 14.56 -1.60 -2.23
CA LEU A 73 13.21 -1.14 -2.51
C LEU A 73 12.43 -2.28 -3.17
N MET A 74 11.46 -2.83 -2.44
CA MET A 74 10.60 -3.91 -2.93
C MET A 74 9.16 -3.68 -2.46
N PRO A 75 8.15 -3.97 -3.29
CA PRO A 75 6.75 -3.77 -2.93
C PRO A 75 6.37 -4.60 -1.70
N THR A 76 5.28 -4.20 -1.04
CA THR A 76 4.68 -5.01 0.01
C THR A 76 4.25 -6.36 -0.58
N GLY A 77 4.51 -7.47 0.14
CA GLY A 77 4.31 -8.84 -0.39
C GLY A 77 5.43 -9.35 -1.31
N GLY A 78 6.44 -8.54 -1.61
CA GLY A 78 7.61 -8.94 -2.42
C GLY A 78 8.60 -9.86 -1.71
N GLY A 79 8.40 -10.17 -0.43
CA GLY A 79 9.28 -11.04 0.34
C GLY A 79 10.56 -10.34 0.86
N LYS A 80 10.45 -9.06 1.24
CA LYS A 80 11.56 -8.27 1.84
C LYS A 80 12.21 -8.96 3.03
N SER A 81 11.43 -9.60 3.90
CA SER A 81 11.94 -10.23 5.11
C SER A 81 12.96 -11.33 4.83
N LEU A 82 12.79 -12.11 3.76
CA LEU A 82 13.76 -13.13 3.36
C LEU A 82 15.13 -12.54 2.97
N CYS A 83 15.15 -11.28 2.50
CA CYS A 83 16.39 -10.61 2.11
C CYS A 83 17.34 -10.31 3.28
N TYR A 84 16.86 -10.37 4.52
CA TYR A 84 17.71 -10.29 5.72
C TYR A 84 17.67 -11.57 6.58
N GLN A 85 16.56 -12.33 6.54
CA GLN A 85 16.43 -13.57 7.33
C GLN A 85 17.39 -14.67 6.82
N ILE A 86 17.45 -14.88 5.50
CA ILE A 86 18.37 -15.87 4.92
C ILE A 86 19.83 -15.47 5.13
N PRO A 87 20.27 -14.22 4.89
CA PRO A 87 21.61 -13.78 5.28
C PRO A 87 21.91 -13.95 6.76
N ALA A 88 20.95 -13.66 7.64
CA ALA A 88 21.14 -13.85 9.09
C ALA A 88 21.48 -15.30 9.45
N ILE A 89 20.72 -16.25 8.90
CA ILE A 89 20.95 -17.69 9.12
C ILE A 89 22.28 -18.12 8.52
N ALA A 90 22.55 -17.76 7.25
CA ALA A 90 23.77 -18.15 6.56
C ALA A 90 25.03 -17.61 7.26
N ARG A 91 25.01 -16.35 7.67
CA ARG A 91 26.14 -15.70 8.35
C ARG A 91 26.35 -16.23 9.76
N GLN A 92 25.25 -16.56 10.48
CA GLN A 92 25.37 -17.23 11.79
C GLN A 92 25.98 -18.64 11.65
N GLN A 93 25.55 -19.42 10.66
CA GLN A 93 26.13 -20.73 10.36
C GLN A 93 27.62 -20.65 10.00
N ALA A 94 28.03 -19.53 9.37
CA ALA A 94 29.43 -19.22 9.07
C ALA A 94 30.22 -18.66 10.28
N GLY A 95 29.62 -18.54 11.47
CA GLY A 95 30.27 -18.08 12.69
C GLY A 95 30.32 -16.55 12.87
N HIS A 96 29.64 -15.75 12.03
CA HIS A 96 29.65 -14.28 12.15
C HIS A 96 28.75 -13.76 13.28
N GLY A 97 27.94 -14.62 13.94
CA GLY A 97 27.10 -14.23 15.07
C GLY A 97 25.70 -13.75 14.69
N ILE A 98 25.14 -12.89 15.49
CA ILE A 98 23.71 -12.51 15.47
C ILE A 98 23.41 -11.38 14.48
N THR A 99 22.17 -11.34 14.02
CA THR A 99 21.60 -10.22 13.24
C THR A 99 20.64 -9.42 14.10
N VAL A 100 20.77 -8.09 14.09
CA VAL A 100 19.82 -7.17 14.75
C VAL A 100 18.92 -6.56 13.68
N VAL A 101 17.62 -6.79 13.83
CA VAL A 101 16.58 -6.25 12.95
C VAL A 101 15.89 -5.08 13.65
N ILE A 102 16.04 -3.89 13.10
CA ILE A 102 15.39 -2.68 13.59
C ILE A 102 14.05 -2.54 12.88
N SER A 103 12.96 -2.61 13.64
CA SER A 103 11.59 -2.46 13.09
C SER A 103 10.79 -1.49 13.96
N PRO A 104 9.94 -0.64 13.35
CA PRO A 104 9.16 0.33 14.11
C PRO A 104 7.86 -0.24 14.69
N LEU A 105 7.58 -1.54 14.47
CA LEU A 105 6.26 -2.13 14.63
C LEU A 105 6.26 -3.35 15.53
N ILE A 106 5.76 -3.16 16.74
CA ILE A 106 5.72 -4.23 17.78
C ILE A 106 4.91 -5.45 17.28
N ALA A 107 3.76 -5.25 16.68
CA ALA A 107 2.92 -6.34 16.16
C ALA A 107 3.65 -7.17 15.08
N LEU A 108 4.33 -6.51 14.15
CA LEU A 108 5.11 -7.18 13.12
C LEU A 108 6.27 -7.99 13.69
N MET A 109 6.92 -7.49 14.76
CA MET A 109 7.98 -8.24 15.44
C MET A 109 7.46 -9.58 16.00
N HIS A 110 6.27 -9.56 16.61
CA HIS A 110 5.65 -10.78 17.16
C HIS A 110 5.36 -11.80 16.05
N ASP A 111 4.75 -11.35 14.94
CA ASP A 111 4.41 -12.22 13.82
C ASP A 111 5.66 -12.80 13.15
N GLN A 112 6.69 -11.97 12.94
CA GLN A 112 7.95 -12.41 12.33
C GLN A 112 8.71 -13.40 13.22
N VAL A 113 8.78 -13.14 14.54
CA VAL A 113 9.44 -14.04 15.50
C VAL A 113 8.67 -15.36 15.60
N GLY A 114 7.33 -15.31 15.66
CA GLY A 114 6.48 -16.51 15.65
C GLY A 114 6.72 -17.37 14.39
N ALA A 115 6.71 -16.75 13.21
CA ALA A 115 6.96 -17.44 11.94
C ALA A 115 8.37 -18.07 11.87
N LEU A 116 9.38 -17.40 12.42
CA LEU A 116 10.75 -17.92 12.48
C LEU A 116 10.87 -19.10 13.45
N HIS A 117 10.19 -19.08 14.59
CA HIS A 117 10.14 -20.22 15.52
C HIS A 117 9.50 -21.44 14.86
N GLU A 118 8.38 -21.27 14.14
CA GLU A 118 7.75 -22.35 13.38
C GLU A 118 8.67 -22.92 12.27
N ALA A 119 9.55 -22.07 11.73
CA ALA A 119 10.58 -22.50 10.79
C ALA A 119 11.82 -23.10 11.45
N GLY A 120 11.86 -23.20 12.79
CA GLY A 120 12.98 -23.75 13.57
C GLY A 120 14.16 -22.78 13.74
N VAL A 121 13.95 -21.48 13.52
CA VAL A 121 14.99 -20.45 13.66
C VAL A 121 14.89 -19.77 15.02
N SER A 122 16.01 -19.67 15.75
CA SER A 122 16.05 -18.97 17.04
C SER A 122 15.96 -17.46 16.84
N ALA A 123 14.80 -16.89 17.13
CA ALA A 123 14.54 -15.46 17.06
C ALA A 123 14.01 -14.93 18.39
N ALA A 124 14.14 -13.63 18.63
CA ALA A 124 13.56 -12.97 19.79
C ALA A 124 13.24 -11.51 19.44
N PHE A 125 12.45 -10.84 20.28
CA PHE A 125 12.24 -9.39 20.17
C PHE A 125 12.50 -8.69 21.50
N LEU A 126 12.92 -7.40 21.41
CA LEU A 126 13.09 -6.49 22.54
C LEU A 126 12.28 -5.23 22.29
N ASN A 127 11.12 -5.12 22.90
CA ASN A 127 10.24 -3.95 22.80
C ASN A 127 9.59 -3.63 24.17
N SER A 128 8.70 -2.64 24.20
CA SER A 128 8.06 -2.16 25.43
C SER A 128 6.98 -3.10 26.01
N THR A 129 6.62 -4.18 25.33
CA THR A 129 5.59 -5.13 25.79
C THR A 129 6.16 -6.23 26.68
N LEU A 130 7.48 -6.43 26.68
CA LEU A 130 8.13 -7.42 27.52
C LEU A 130 8.17 -6.99 28.99
N SER A 131 7.94 -7.95 29.88
CA SER A 131 8.24 -7.79 31.29
C SER A 131 9.74 -7.59 31.51
N GLY A 132 10.14 -7.02 32.66
CA GLY A 132 11.55 -6.86 33.00
C GLY A 132 12.32 -8.18 33.02
N GLU A 133 11.68 -9.28 33.48
CA GLU A 133 12.26 -10.62 33.51
C GLU A 133 12.41 -11.18 32.08
N GLY A 134 11.39 -11.04 31.24
CA GLY A 134 11.44 -11.48 29.85
C GLY A 134 12.53 -10.75 29.06
N ALA A 135 12.65 -9.43 29.25
CA ALA A 135 13.73 -8.66 28.63
C ALA A 135 15.12 -9.12 29.09
N ALA A 136 15.31 -9.39 30.41
CA ALA A 136 16.57 -9.89 30.96
C ALA A 136 16.90 -11.30 30.43
N ASP A 137 15.90 -12.14 30.16
CA ASP A 137 16.13 -13.46 29.56
C ASP A 137 16.61 -13.33 28.11
N VAL A 138 15.95 -12.52 27.31
CA VAL A 138 16.37 -12.27 25.93
C VAL A 138 17.80 -11.68 25.89
N GLU A 139 18.13 -10.74 26.77
CA GLU A 139 19.48 -10.16 26.87
C GLU A 139 20.54 -11.21 27.25
N ARG A 140 20.22 -12.16 28.14
CA ARG A 140 21.13 -13.28 28.50
C ARG A 140 21.37 -14.22 27.32
N ARG A 141 20.29 -14.60 26.60
CA ARG A 141 20.36 -15.44 25.39
C ARG A 141 21.15 -14.77 24.29
N LEU A 142 20.96 -13.45 24.13
CA LEU A 142 21.68 -12.62 23.18
C LEU A 142 23.20 -12.67 23.42
N LEU A 143 23.62 -12.45 24.65
CA LEU A 143 25.05 -12.45 25.04
C LEU A 143 25.71 -13.84 24.95
N ARG A 144 24.94 -14.94 25.07
CA ARG A 144 25.40 -16.29 24.84
C ARG A 144 25.52 -16.68 23.37
N GLY A 145 24.87 -15.95 22.48
CA GLY A 145 24.83 -16.27 21.04
C GLY A 145 23.71 -17.25 20.66
N ASP A 146 22.73 -17.47 21.55
CA ASP A 146 21.64 -18.44 21.38
C ASP A 146 20.53 -17.90 20.42
N ILE A 147 20.67 -16.66 19.90
CA ILE A 147 19.72 -16.00 19.05
C ILE A 147 20.32 -15.74 17.68
N THR A 148 19.63 -16.14 16.61
CA THR A 148 20.00 -15.84 15.22
C THR A 148 19.57 -14.42 14.81
N LEU A 149 18.30 -14.06 15.08
CA LEU A 149 17.73 -12.75 14.78
C LEU A 149 17.12 -12.13 16.05
N LEU A 150 17.57 -10.92 16.35
CA LEU A 150 16.96 -10.11 17.40
C LEU A 150 16.22 -8.94 16.76
N TYR A 151 14.91 -8.90 16.91
CA TYR A 151 14.08 -7.75 16.52
C TYR A 151 14.06 -6.72 17.66
N ALA A 152 14.39 -5.47 17.36
CA ALA A 152 14.41 -4.40 18.34
C ALA A 152 13.73 -3.13 17.81
N ALA A 153 13.03 -2.43 18.69
CA ALA A 153 12.48 -1.12 18.37
C ALA A 153 13.60 -0.07 18.28
N PRO A 154 13.50 0.93 17.40
CA PRO A 154 14.58 1.92 17.17
C PRO A 154 14.98 2.66 18.45
N GLU A 155 14.01 3.04 19.29
CA GLU A 155 14.24 3.68 20.58
C GLU A 155 15.00 2.77 21.56
N ARG A 156 14.89 1.45 21.43
CA ARG A 156 15.64 0.49 22.25
C ARG A 156 17.08 0.37 21.79
N VAL A 157 17.30 0.34 20.48
CA VAL A 157 18.65 0.17 19.89
C VAL A 157 19.60 1.29 20.30
N THR A 158 19.08 2.50 20.44
CA THR A 158 19.88 3.70 20.78
C THR A 158 20.11 3.89 22.28
N THR A 159 19.57 3.03 23.15
CA THR A 159 19.82 3.14 24.59
C THR A 159 21.26 2.79 24.96
N PRO A 160 21.88 3.52 25.94
CA PRO A 160 23.26 3.26 26.35
C PRO A 160 23.49 1.81 26.79
N ARG A 161 22.50 1.20 27.46
CA ARG A 161 22.57 -0.20 27.92
C ARG A 161 22.63 -1.17 26.73
N PHE A 162 21.80 -0.98 25.72
CA PHE A 162 21.78 -1.87 24.56
C PHE A 162 23.03 -1.67 23.68
N LEU A 163 23.49 -0.43 23.51
CA LEU A 163 24.75 -0.14 22.81
C LEU A 163 25.93 -0.84 23.49
N ALA A 164 26.02 -0.85 24.83
CA ALA A 164 27.08 -1.58 25.55
C ALA A 164 27.01 -3.10 25.28
N GLN A 165 25.83 -3.69 25.11
CA GLN A 165 25.68 -5.09 24.73
C GLN A 165 26.16 -5.34 23.30
N LEU A 166 25.82 -4.44 22.36
CA LEU A 166 26.31 -4.50 20.98
C LEU A 166 27.84 -4.32 20.90
N ASP A 167 28.43 -3.43 21.71
CA ASP A 167 29.89 -3.26 21.83
C ASP A 167 30.55 -4.56 22.25
N SER A 168 29.98 -5.26 23.26
CA SER A 168 30.47 -6.55 23.73
C SER A 168 30.38 -7.65 22.67
N LEU A 169 29.30 -7.70 21.89
CA LEU A 169 29.12 -8.64 20.79
C LEU A 169 30.09 -8.34 19.64
N HIS A 170 30.23 -7.08 19.27
CA HIS A 170 31.13 -6.62 18.21
C HIS A 170 32.59 -6.94 18.54
N ALA A 171 33.04 -6.65 19.77
CA ALA A 171 34.39 -6.94 20.21
C ALA A 171 34.73 -8.46 20.17
N ARG A 172 33.73 -9.34 20.27
CA ARG A 172 33.86 -10.81 20.16
C ARG A 172 33.69 -11.35 18.74
N GLY A 173 33.40 -10.48 17.75
CA GLY A 173 33.11 -10.89 16.38
C GLY A 173 31.74 -11.57 16.23
N HIS A 174 30.81 -11.35 17.15
CA HIS A 174 29.50 -12.02 17.22
C HIS A 174 28.35 -11.09 16.76
N LEU A 175 28.63 -9.97 16.10
CA LEU A 175 27.64 -9.06 15.53
C LEU A 175 27.72 -9.11 14.00
N SER A 176 26.73 -9.72 13.37
CA SER A 176 26.76 -10.15 12.00
C SER A 176 26.22 -9.14 11.00
N LEU A 177 25.04 -8.55 11.28
CA LEU A 177 24.29 -7.75 10.32
C LEU A 177 23.32 -6.82 11.06
N PHE A 178 23.12 -5.62 10.56
CA PHE A 178 21.99 -4.77 10.90
C PHE A 178 20.99 -4.73 9.74
N ALA A 179 19.75 -5.13 10.00
CA ALA A 179 18.64 -4.98 9.06
C ALA A 179 17.72 -3.85 9.54
N ILE A 180 17.61 -2.79 8.76
CA ILE A 180 16.79 -1.61 9.05
C ILE A 180 15.52 -1.71 8.21
N ASP A 181 14.47 -2.24 8.82
CA ASP A 181 13.17 -2.37 8.15
C ASP A 181 12.40 -1.06 8.19
N GLU A 182 11.51 -0.86 7.21
CA GLU A 182 10.75 0.39 6.99
C GLU A 182 11.67 1.63 7.00
N ALA A 183 12.80 1.55 6.30
CA ALA A 183 13.85 2.57 6.30
C ALA A 183 13.36 3.97 5.89
N HIS A 184 12.21 4.08 5.19
CA HIS A 184 11.57 5.36 4.89
C HIS A 184 11.21 6.18 6.14
N CYS A 185 11.11 5.52 7.33
CA CYS A 185 10.88 6.20 8.60
C CYS A 185 12.01 7.15 9.02
N VAL A 186 13.21 7.01 8.45
CA VAL A 186 14.33 7.94 8.72
C VAL A 186 14.12 9.31 8.07
N SER A 187 13.39 9.32 6.96
CA SER A 187 13.18 10.51 6.13
C SER A 187 11.97 11.30 6.58
N GLN A 188 12.16 12.60 6.76
CA GLN A 188 11.03 13.51 6.98
C GLN A 188 10.10 13.60 5.74
N TRP A 189 10.60 13.27 4.56
CA TRP A 189 9.85 13.23 3.32
C TRP A 189 9.06 11.91 3.17
N GLY A 190 9.36 10.90 3.98
CA GLY A 190 8.62 9.65 4.05
C GLY A 190 7.21 9.84 4.61
N HIS A 191 6.30 8.93 4.31
CA HIS A 191 4.90 9.01 4.75
C HIS A 191 4.70 8.73 6.26
N ASP A 192 5.70 8.12 6.94
CA ASP A 192 5.70 7.81 8.38
C ASP A 192 7.06 8.14 9.01
N PHE A 193 7.36 9.42 9.09
CA PHE A 193 8.59 9.88 9.72
C PHE A 193 8.63 9.57 11.23
N ARG A 194 9.76 8.99 11.68
CA ARG A 194 10.03 8.70 13.09
C ARG A 194 11.38 9.25 13.51
N PRO A 195 11.42 10.21 14.45
CA PRO A 195 12.68 10.83 14.90
C PRO A 195 13.73 9.83 15.41
N GLU A 196 13.29 8.72 16.01
CA GLU A 196 14.15 7.67 16.55
C GLU A 196 15.00 6.98 15.48
N TYR A 197 14.52 6.92 14.24
CA TYR A 197 15.27 6.36 13.11
C TYR A 197 16.50 7.21 12.74
N ARG A 198 16.46 8.52 12.98
CA ARG A 198 17.64 9.38 12.75
C ARG A 198 18.80 9.07 13.67
N ALA A 199 18.53 8.62 14.88
CA ALA A 199 19.56 8.24 15.84
C ALA A 199 20.29 6.93 15.46
N LEU A 200 19.80 6.18 14.45
CA LEU A 200 20.44 4.95 13.95
C LEU A 200 21.78 5.21 13.24
N THR A 201 22.13 6.46 12.92
CA THR A 201 23.46 6.86 12.44
C THR A 201 24.57 6.31 13.33
N VAL A 202 24.34 6.22 14.64
CA VAL A 202 25.25 5.62 15.63
C VAL A 202 25.73 4.21 15.27
N LEU A 203 24.93 3.46 14.52
CA LEU A 203 25.29 2.11 14.10
C LEU A 203 26.45 2.10 13.11
N HIS A 204 26.50 3.06 12.18
CA HIS A 204 27.65 3.23 11.30
C HIS A 204 28.88 3.74 12.06
N GLU A 205 28.70 4.74 12.91
CA GLU A 205 29.80 5.35 13.65
C GLU A 205 30.53 4.35 14.55
N ARG A 206 29.78 3.43 15.19
CA ARG A 206 30.35 2.45 16.13
C ARG A 206 30.73 1.12 15.49
N TYR A 207 30.00 0.69 14.45
CA TYR A 207 30.10 -0.67 13.88
C TYR A 207 30.28 -0.62 12.37
N ALA A 208 31.19 0.22 11.88
CA ALA A 208 31.41 0.43 10.43
C ALA A 208 31.78 -0.85 9.65
N SER A 209 32.34 -1.86 10.34
CA SER A 209 32.69 -3.16 9.74
C SER A 209 31.51 -4.14 9.64
N VAL A 210 30.38 -3.85 10.29
CA VAL A 210 29.17 -4.70 10.27
C VAL A 210 28.29 -4.25 9.12
N PRO A 211 27.96 -5.13 8.15
CA PRO A 211 27.12 -4.78 7.02
C PRO A 211 25.71 -4.36 7.46
N ARG A 212 25.08 -3.52 6.63
CA ARG A 212 23.75 -3.00 6.88
C ARG A 212 22.88 -3.18 5.65
N ILE A 213 21.67 -3.63 5.87
CA ILE A 213 20.63 -3.66 4.83
C ILE A 213 19.46 -2.79 5.25
N ALA A 214 19.15 -1.76 4.47
CA ALA A 214 17.98 -0.91 4.65
C ALA A 214 16.88 -1.33 3.67
N LEU A 215 15.67 -1.56 4.18
CA LEU A 215 14.56 -2.07 3.36
C LEU A 215 13.34 -1.15 3.49
N THR A 216 12.67 -0.93 2.38
CA THR A 216 11.38 -0.21 2.35
C THR A 216 10.51 -0.64 1.17
N ALA A 217 9.20 -0.47 1.32
CA ALA A 217 8.24 -0.69 0.24
C ALA A 217 7.99 0.59 -0.59
N THR A 218 8.25 1.75 -0.04
CA THR A 218 7.87 3.05 -0.61
C THR A 218 8.97 4.07 -0.37
N ALA A 219 9.57 4.56 -1.43
CA ALA A 219 10.47 5.70 -1.40
C ALA A 219 10.54 6.35 -2.77
N ASP A 220 10.13 7.61 -2.89
CA ASP A 220 10.42 8.44 -4.05
C ASP A 220 11.91 8.83 -4.10
N ALA A 221 12.35 9.52 -5.13
CA ALA A 221 13.76 9.87 -5.31
C ALA A 221 14.33 10.68 -4.14
N LEU A 222 13.53 11.61 -3.59
CA LEU A 222 13.95 12.44 -2.45
C LEU A 222 14.10 11.60 -1.17
N THR A 223 13.13 10.74 -0.90
CA THR A 223 13.16 9.83 0.25
C THR A 223 14.34 8.87 0.15
N ARG A 224 14.63 8.34 -1.06
CA ARG A 224 15.80 7.47 -1.29
C ARG A 224 17.12 8.18 -0.98
N ALA A 225 17.28 9.40 -1.47
CA ALA A 225 18.48 10.21 -1.20
C ALA A 225 18.66 10.49 0.30
N ASP A 226 17.58 10.84 1.00
CA ASP A 226 17.61 11.11 2.45
C ASP A 226 17.91 9.83 3.27
N ILE A 227 17.37 8.66 2.86
CA ILE A 227 17.73 7.36 3.48
C ILE A 227 19.23 7.10 3.36
N LEU A 228 19.80 7.22 2.16
CA LEU A 228 21.23 6.98 1.93
C LEU A 228 22.10 7.94 2.75
N GLU A 229 21.73 9.21 2.79
CA GLU A 229 22.46 10.21 3.56
C GLU A 229 22.36 9.98 5.07
N ARG A 230 21.13 9.82 5.59
CA ARG A 230 20.87 9.69 7.04
C ARG A 230 21.40 8.41 7.65
N LEU A 231 21.32 7.32 6.90
CA LEU A 231 21.87 6.02 7.36
C LEU A 231 23.33 5.82 6.96
N GLN A 232 23.97 6.82 6.34
CA GLN A 232 25.35 6.73 5.83
C GLN A 232 25.59 5.49 4.96
N LEU A 233 24.69 5.32 3.98
CA LEU A 233 24.67 4.19 3.03
C LEU A 233 24.98 4.65 1.60
N GLN A 234 25.79 5.71 1.42
CA GLN A 234 26.10 6.29 0.10
C GLN A 234 26.80 5.28 -0.81
N ASP A 235 27.63 4.39 -0.26
CA ASP A 235 28.34 3.33 -0.98
C ASP A 235 27.55 2.02 -1.07
N ALA A 236 26.35 1.96 -0.47
CA ALA A 236 25.50 0.78 -0.49
C ALA A 236 25.00 0.47 -1.91
N ARG A 237 24.93 -0.80 -2.25
CA ARG A 237 24.29 -1.22 -3.49
C ARG A 237 22.79 -1.07 -3.42
N ALA A 238 22.22 -0.27 -4.33
CA ALA A 238 20.78 -0.10 -4.44
C ALA A 238 20.16 -1.21 -5.31
N PHE A 239 19.13 -1.87 -4.76
CA PHE A 239 18.30 -2.84 -5.44
C PHE A 239 16.86 -2.31 -5.48
N VAL A 240 16.40 -1.95 -6.66
CA VAL A 240 15.06 -1.43 -6.87
C VAL A 240 14.26 -2.44 -7.67
N SER A 241 13.23 -3.02 -7.06
CA SER A 241 12.26 -3.89 -7.74
C SER A 241 11.14 -3.07 -8.34
N SER A 242 10.41 -3.66 -9.28
CA SER A 242 9.17 -3.07 -9.75
C SER A 242 8.20 -2.85 -8.59
N PHE A 243 7.53 -1.69 -8.59
CA PHE A 243 6.43 -1.37 -7.67
C PHE A 243 5.10 -1.93 -8.17
N ASP A 244 5.09 -2.60 -9.32
CA ASP A 244 3.85 -3.13 -9.88
C ASP A 244 3.27 -4.29 -9.04
N ARG A 245 1.97 -4.23 -8.85
CA ARG A 245 1.14 -5.25 -8.22
C ARG A 245 0.04 -5.65 -9.22
N PRO A 246 0.38 -6.48 -10.23
CA PRO A 246 -0.53 -6.79 -11.33
C PRO A 246 -1.83 -7.47 -10.88
N ASN A 247 -1.81 -8.14 -9.75
CA ASN A 247 -2.97 -8.79 -9.15
C ASN A 247 -3.97 -7.83 -8.46
N ILE A 248 -3.62 -6.56 -8.22
CA ILE A 248 -4.52 -5.60 -7.59
C ILE A 248 -5.27 -4.81 -8.66
N ARG A 249 -6.60 -4.85 -8.66
CA ARG A 249 -7.47 -4.03 -9.51
C ARG A 249 -7.73 -2.68 -8.84
N TYR A 250 -7.36 -1.58 -9.50
CA TYR A 250 -7.61 -0.23 -8.99
C TYR A 250 -8.94 0.32 -9.51
N THR A 251 -9.83 0.73 -8.60
CA THR A 251 -11.11 1.34 -8.90
C THR A 251 -11.31 2.61 -8.08
N ILE A 252 -11.54 3.74 -8.73
CA ILE A 252 -11.78 5.02 -8.05
C ILE A 252 -13.10 5.62 -8.53
N VAL A 253 -14.01 5.86 -7.60
CA VAL A 253 -15.36 6.36 -7.88
C VAL A 253 -15.61 7.73 -7.26
N GLU A 254 -16.45 8.54 -7.91
CA GLU A 254 -16.91 9.80 -7.35
C GLU A 254 -17.82 9.55 -6.15
N LYS A 255 -17.54 10.22 -5.02
CA LYS A 255 -18.30 10.11 -3.79
C LYS A 255 -19.69 10.76 -3.96
N LYS A 256 -20.74 9.94 -3.92
CA LYS A 256 -22.15 10.37 -3.90
C LYS A 256 -22.78 9.99 -2.57
N ASP A 257 -22.94 8.71 -2.34
CA ASP A 257 -23.27 8.10 -1.06
C ASP A 257 -22.22 7.01 -0.80
N ALA A 258 -21.13 7.41 -0.13
CA ALA A 258 -19.96 6.53 0.06
C ALA A 258 -20.33 5.24 0.79
N THR A 259 -21.25 5.31 1.75
CA THR A 259 -21.66 4.15 2.55
C THR A 259 -22.41 3.14 1.69
N GLN A 260 -23.40 3.59 0.91
CA GLN A 260 -24.13 2.72 -0.01
C GLN A 260 -23.26 2.22 -1.16
N GLN A 261 -22.29 3.03 -1.62
CA GLN A 261 -21.32 2.59 -2.65
C GLN A 261 -20.43 1.48 -2.11
N LEU A 262 -19.94 1.60 -0.87
CA LEU A 262 -19.15 0.56 -0.19
C LEU A 262 -19.95 -0.73 0.04
N ILE A 263 -21.16 -0.63 0.58
CA ILE A 263 -22.05 -1.79 0.80
C ILE A 263 -22.24 -2.55 -0.51
N ARG A 264 -22.57 -1.85 -1.60
CA ARG A 264 -22.76 -2.48 -2.92
C ARG A 264 -21.47 -3.13 -3.44
N PHE A 265 -20.32 -2.51 -3.21
CA PHE A 265 -19.03 -3.08 -3.59
C PHE A 265 -18.78 -4.39 -2.82
N ILE A 266 -18.90 -4.38 -1.49
CA ILE A 266 -18.65 -5.58 -0.67
C ILE A 266 -19.68 -6.67 -0.96
N THR A 267 -20.97 -6.36 -0.93
CA THR A 267 -22.03 -7.39 -1.06
C THR A 267 -22.11 -8.02 -2.44
N ARG A 268 -21.66 -7.32 -3.50
CA ARG A 268 -21.71 -7.84 -4.88
C ARG A 268 -20.43 -8.54 -5.32
N GLU A 269 -19.28 -8.09 -4.84
CA GLU A 269 -17.98 -8.53 -5.35
C GLU A 269 -17.15 -9.27 -4.29
N HIS A 270 -17.40 -9.02 -2.98
CA HIS A 270 -16.54 -9.49 -1.88
C HIS A 270 -17.30 -10.09 -0.70
N MET A 271 -18.52 -10.57 -0.91
CA MET A 271 -19.26 -11.21 0.18
C MET A 271 -18.54 -12.48 0.64
N GLY A 272 -18.17 -12.50 1.92
CA GLY A 272 -17.39 -13.61 2.51
C GLY A 272 -15.87 -13.49 2.34
N ASP A 273 -15.37 -12.41 1.77
CA ASP A 273 -13.94 -12.14 1.64
C ASP A 273 -13.40 -11.33 2.83
N ALA A 274 -12.15 -11.55 3.22
CA ALA A 274 -11.43 -10.69 4.15
C ALA A 274 -11.07 -9.35 3.48
N GLY A 275 -11.29 -8.25 4.19
CA GLY A 275 -11.02 -6.92 3.64
C GLY A 275 -10.67 -5.87 4.68
N ILE A 276 -10.16 -4.73 4.22
CA ILE A 276 -9.85 -3.57 5.06
C ILE A 276 -10.60 -2.36 4.50
N VAL A 277 -11.29 -1.63 5.37
CA VAL A 277 -11.99 -0.38 5.03
C VAL A 277 -11.37 0.77 5.82
N TYR A 278 -10.78 1.74 5.13
CA TYR A 278 -10.19 2.91 5.75
C TYR A 278 -11.16 4.08 5.83
N CYS A 279 -11.28 4.65 7.05
CA CYS A 279 -12.04 5.87 7.34
C CYS A 279 -11.15 6.89 8.05
N GLN A 280 -11.43 8.18 7.86
CA GLN A 280 -10.64 9.26 8.43
C GLN A 280 -10.88 9.47 9.94
N SER A 281 -12.08 9.22 10.45
CA SER A 281 -12.45 9.48 11.85
C SER A 281 -12.85 8.21 12.61
N ARG A 282 -12.56 8.21 13.93
CA ARG A 282 -12.90 7.12 14.85
C ARG A 282 -14.40 6.83 14.85
N LYS A 283 -15.23 7.88 14.99
CA LYS A 283 -16.68 7.78 14.96
C LYS A 283 -17.20 7.10 13.68
N ARG A 284 -16.65 7.49 12.52
CA ARG A 284 -17.04 6.90 11.25
C ARG A 284 -16.63 5.42 11.13
N VAL A 285 -15.52 5.03 11.74
CA VAL A 285 -15.08 3.62 11.80
C VAL A 285 -16.17 2.79 12.51
N GLU A 286 -16.63 3.22 13.68
CA GLU A 286 -17.65 2.51 14.45
C GLU A 286 -18.99 2.47 13.70
N GLU A 287 -19.44 3.60 13.13
CA GLU A 287 -20.68 3.71 12.36
C GLU A 287 -20.68 2.79 11.13
N ILE A 288 -19.56 2.73 10.38
CA ILE A 288 -19.45 1.88 9.19
C ILE A 288 -19.35 0.41 9.56
N ALA A 289 -18.60 0.06 10.61
CA ALA A 289 -18.52 -1.32 11.09
C ALA A 289 -19.91 -1.83 11.48
N GLN A 290 -20.66 -1.06 12.26
CA GLN A 290 -22.04 -1.40 12.63
C GLN A 290 -22.97 -1.51 11.43
N THR A 291 -22.84 -0.60 10.47
CA THR A 291 -23.66 -0.63 9.25
C THR A 291 -23.39 -1.88 8.42
N LEU A 292 -22.11 -2.27 8.24
CA LEU A 292 -21.74 -3.48 7.53
C LEU A 292 -22.23 -4.74 8.24
N CYS A 293 -22.17 -4.79 9.59
CA CYS A 293 -22.77 -5.89 10.39
C CYS A 293 -24.27 -6.01 10.15
N ASN A 294 -25.00 -4.90 10.06
CA ASN A 294 -26.43 -4.90 9.77
C ASN A 294 -26.77 -5.43 8.36
N GLU A 295 -25.82 -5.34 7.42
CA GLU A 295 -25.94 -5.88 6.07
C GLU A 295 -25.40 -7.33 5.96
N GLY A 296 -25.08 -7.98 7.09
CA GLY A 296 -24.63 -9.36 7.15
C GLY A 296 -23.13 -9.57 6.86
N VAL A 297 -22.34 -8.51 6.88
CA VAL A 297 -20.87 -8.57 6.74
C VAL A 297 -20.26 -8.64 8.13
N ASP A 298 -19.37 -9.61 8.38
CA ASP A 298 -18.62 -9.69 9.65
C ASP A 298 -17.56 -8.59 9.70
N ALA A 299 -17.91 -7.44 10.33
CA ALA A 299 -17.08 -6.24 10.35
C ALA A 299 -16.68 -5.84 11.77
N LEU A 300 -15.40 -5.49 11.96
CA LEU A 300 -14.81 -5.11 13.24
C LEU A 300 -14.22 -3.70 13.17
N PRO A 301 -14.46 -2.85 14.18
CA PRO A 301 -13.84 -1.52 14.25
C PRO A 301 -12.40 -1.60 14.79
N TYR A 302 -11.51 -0.73 14.28
CA TYR A 302 -10.14 -0.59 14.79
C TYR A 302 -9.66 0.86 14.74
N HIS A 303 -9.38 1.46 15.87
CA HIS A 303 -8.77 2.79 15.99
C HIS A 303 -8.11 2.99 17.36
N ALA A 304 -7.23 3.98 17.46
CA ALA A 304 -6.46 4.24 18.68
C ALA A 304 -7.29 4.64 19.92
N GLY A 305 -8.57 4.97 19.74
CA GLY A 305 -9.47 5.30 20.85
C GLY A 305 -10.17 4.10 21.51
N LEU A 306 -10.06 2.90 20.91
CA LEU A 306 -10.54 1.67 21.55
C LEU A 306 -9.60 1.21 22.67
N ASP A 307 -10.14 0.49 23.65
CA ASP A 307 -9.34 -0.16 24.69
C ASP A 307 -8.30 -1.11 24.07
N ALA A 308 -7.13 -1.20 24.69
CA ALA A 308 -6.03 -2.01 24.16
C ALA A 308 -6.43 -3.49 24.00
N SER A 309 -7.20 -4.04 24.95
CA SER A 309 -7.71 -5.41 24.89
C SER A 309 -8.67 -5.64 23.73
N VAL A 310 -9.58 -4.68 23.47
CA VAL A 310 -10.52 -4.74 22.34
C VAL A 310 -9.77 -4.65 21.01
N ARG A 311 -8.78 -3.75 20.91
CA ARG A 311 -7.94 -3.65 19.71
C ARG A 311 -7.21 -4.95 19.43
N GLN A 312 -6.60 -5.55 20.45
CA GLN A 312 -5.89 -6.80 20.31
C GLN A 312 -6.84 -7.93 19.88
N ALA A 313 -7.99 -8.06 20.55
CA ALA A 313 -8.98 -9.07 20.20
C ALA A 313 -9.51 -8.93 18.77
N ASN A 314 -9.80 -7.70 18.31
CA ASN A 314 -10.25 -7.45 16.95
C ASN A 314 -9.15 -7.75 15.92
N GLN A 315 -7.90 -7.36 16.20
CA GLN A 315 -6.76 -7.68 15.36
C GLN A 315 -6.53 -9.19 15.25
N ASP A 316 -6.54 -9.90 16.37
CA ASP A 316 -6.38 -11.33 16.42
C ASP A 316 -7.49 -12.05 15.64
N ARG A 317 -8.73 -11.59 15.79
CA ARG A 317 -9.87 -12.12 15.02
C ARG A 317 -9.72 -11.88 13.53
N PHE A 318 -9.25 -10.71 13.11
CA PHE A 318 -8.98 -10.42 11.71
C PHE A 318 -7.86 -11.30 11.15
N LEU A 319 -6.75 -11.45 11.86
CA LEU A 319 -5.60 -12.25 11.42
C LEU A 319 -5.95 -13.75 11.31
N ARG A 320 -6.81 -14.26 12.20
CA ARG A 320 -7.23 -15.66 12.24
C ARG A 320 -8.49 -15.96 11.43
N GLY A 321 -9.37 -14.97 11.24
CA GLY A 321 -10.63 -15.12 10.52
C GLY A 321 -10.45 -15.07 9.00
N GLU A 322 -11.25 -15.86 8.28
CA GLU A 322 -11.18 -15.91 6.82
C GLU A 322 -12.06 -14.86 6.13
N SER A 323 -13.14 -14.42 6.77
CA SER A 323 -14.16 -13.56 6.17
C SER A 323 -14.39 -12.25 6.93
N VAL A 324 -13.41 -11.79 7.71
CA VAL A 324 -13.55 -10.60 8.54
C VAL A 324 -13.17 -9.35 7.76
N VAL A 325 -14.02 -8.32 7.85
CA VAL A 325 -13.75 -6.98 7.33
C VAL A 325 -13.31 -6.07 8.45
N MET A 326 -12.08 -5.57 8.41
CA MET A 326 -11.58 -4.60 9.38
C MET A 326 -11.91 -3.19 8.92
N VAL A 327 -12.76 -2.47 9.67
CA VAL A 327 -13.03 -1.04 9.44
C VAL A 327 -12.12 -0.22 10.35
N ALA A 328 -11.25 0.61 9.79
CA ALA A 328 -10.17 1.19 10.58
C ALA A 328 -9.81 2.63 10.18
N THR A 329 -9.15 3.32 11.11
CA THR A 329 -8.32 4.48 10.77
C THR A 329 -6.93 4.00 10.30
N ILE A 330 -6.07 4.93 9.85
CA ILE A 330 -4.67 4.63 9.51
C ILE A 330 -3.88 3.96 10.65
N ALA A 331 -4.43 3.94 11.88
CA ALA A 331 -3.82 3.21 13.01
C ALA A 331 -3.80 1.69 12.80
N PHE A 332 -4.69 1.15 11.96
CA PHE A 332 -4.63 -0.24 11.49
C PHE A 332 -3.85 -0.27 10.19
N GLY A 333 -2.56 -0.22 10.32
CA GLY A 333 -1.74 0.00 9.15
C GLY A 333 -0.49 -0.86 9.16
N MET A 334 0.63 -0.28 9.51
CA MET A 334 1.91 -0.97 9.49
C MET A 334 1.88 -2.21 10.41
N GLY A 335 2.45 -3.30 9.93
CA GLY A 335 2.55 -4.55 10.68
C GLY A 335 1.45 -5.58 10.42
N ILE A 336 0.46 -5.31 9.59
CA ILE A 336 -0.54 -6.31 9.19
C ILE A 336 0.00 -7.07 7.98
N ASP A 337 0.28 -8.36 8.19
CA ASP A 337 0.84 -9.26 7.17
C ASP A 337 -0.09 -10.43 6.80
N LYS A 338 -1.41 -10.18 6.80
CA LYS A 338 -2.40 -11.15 6.34
C LYS A 338 -2.35 -11.29 4.81
N PRO A 339 -2.04 -12.48 4.25
CA PRO A 339 -1.81 -12.65 2.82
C PRO A 339 -3.09 -12.59 1.97
N ASP A 340 -4.19 -13.06 2.51
CA ASP A 340 -5.48 -13.32 1.85
C ASP A 340 -6.49 -12.17 1.96
N VAL A 341 -6.03 -10.93 2.13
CA VAL A 341 -6.89 -9.74 2.06
C VAL A 341 -7.34 -9.53 0.62
N ARG A 342 -8.65 -9.73 0.35
CA ARG A 342 -9.19 -9.63 -1.01
C ARG A 342 -9.52 -8.23 -1.47
N PHE A 343 -9.74 -7.31 -0.54
CA PHE A 343 -9.92 -5.89 -0.90
C PHE A 343 -9.43 -4.91 0.15
N VAL A 344 -9.02 -3.75 -0.32
CA VAL A 344 -8.80 -2.56 0.49
C VAL A 344 -9.67 -1.44 -0.05
N ALA A 345 -10.55 -0.90 0.79
CA ALA A 345 -11.49 0.15 0.44
C ALA A 345 -11.20 1.44 1.21
N HIS A 346 -11.18 2.58 0.51
CA HIS A 346 -11.04 3.90 1.11
C HIS A 346 -12.35 4.67 1.00
N LEU A 347 -13.01 4.91 2.11
CA LEU A 347 -14.20 5.77 2.19
C LEU A 347 -13.87 7.25 2.19
N ASP A 348 -12.66 7.59 2.58
CA ASP A 348 -12.11 8.94 2.59
C ASP A 348 -10.74 8.91 1.92
N MET A 349 -10.35 10.00 1.24
CA MET A 349 -9.07 10.08 0.55
C MET A 349 -7.89 9.96 1.51
N PRO A 350 -6.90 9.10 1.25
CA PRO A 350 -5.65 9.03 2.01
C PRO A 350 -4.89 10.36 2.01
N LYS A 351 -3.93 10.50 2.93
CA LYS A 351 -3.14 11.73 3.08
C LYS A 351 -2.32 12.06 1.84
N ASN A 352 -1.79 11.03 1.19
CA ASN A 352 -0.91 11.16 0.03
C ASN A 352 -0.88 9.87 -0.79
N ILE A 353 -0.22 9.91 -1.94
CA ILE A 353 -0.13 8.77 -2.87
C ILE A 353 0.70 7.61 -2.34
N GLU A 354 1.72 7.86 -1.52
CA GLU A 354 2.54 6.81 -0.90
C GLU A 354 1.76 6.02 0.14
N GLY A 355 1.00 6.72 1.00
CA GLY A 355 0.06 6.10 1.93
C GLY A 355 -0.99 5.27 1.19
N TYR A 356 -1.58 5.79 0.12
CA TYR A 356 -2.51 5.05 -0.72
C TYR A 356 -1.89 3.77 -1.29
N TYR A 357 -0.66 3.85 -1.83
CA TYR A 357 0.05 2.69 -2.35
C TYR A 357 0.34 1.65 -1.26
N GLN A 358 0.81 2.09 -0.09
CA GLN A 358 1.12 1.21 1.03
C GLN A 358 -0.14 0.53 1.59
N GLU A 359 -1.24 1.28 1.74
CA GLU A 359 -2.51 0.78 2.25
C GLU A 359 -3.15 -0.21 1.27
N THR A 360 -3.21 0.12 -0.02
CA THR A 360 -3.71 -0.78 -1.07
C THR A 360 -2.81 -2.00 -1.28
N GLY A 361 -1.50 -1.86 -1.05
CA GLY A 361 -0.52 -2.94 -1.13
C GLY A 361 -0.71 -4.06 -0.09
N ARG A 362 -1.62 -3.88 0.89
CA ARG A 362 -2.02 -4.95 1.84
C ARG A 362 -2.89 -6.00 1.19
N ALA A 363 -3.58 -5.66 0.10
CA ALA A 363 -4.41 -6.60 -0.63
C ALA A 363 -3.58 -7.61 -1.43
N GLY A 364 -4.01 -8.87 -1.47
CA GLY A 364 -3.47 -9.91 -2.34
C GLY A 364 -1.97 -10.16 -2.18
N ARG A 365 -1.44 -10.24 -0.97
CA ARG A 365 -0.01 -10.53 -0.75
C ARG A 365 0.39 -11.94 -1.14
N ASP A 366 -0.57 -12.84 -1.19
CA ASP A 366 -0.44 -14.20 -1.72
C ASP A 366 -0.28 -14.26 -3.26
N GLY A 367 -0.52 -13.14 -3.95
CA GLY A 367 -0.48 -13.03 -5.41
C GLY A 367 -1.84 -13.24 -6.08
N GLU A 368 -2.86 -13.65 -5.33
CA GLU A 368 -4.21 -13.81 -5.82
C GLU A 368 -4.89 -12.47 -6.11
N ALA A 369 -5.93 -12.51 -6.96
CA ALA A 369 -6.68 -11.32 -7.35
C ALA A 369 -7.24 -10.58 -6.13
N ALA A 370 -7.08 -9.25 -6.12
CA ALA A 370 -7.56 -8.40 -5.05
C ALA A 370 -7.95 -7.01 -5.60
N ASP A 371 -8.73 -6.27 -4.82
CA ASP A 371 -9.26 -4.98 -5.21
C ASP A 371 -8.79 -3.82 -4.31
N ALA A 372 -8.41 -2.72 -4.94
CA ALA A 372 -8.20 -1.44 -4.31
C ALA A 372 -9.31 -0.47 -4.76
N TRP A 373 -10.26 -0.22 -3.88
CA TRP A 373 -11.42 0.63 -4.16
C TRP A 373 -11.33 1.93 -3.37
N MET A 374 -11.63 3.07 -3.99
CA MET A 374 -11.67 4.37 -3.32
C MET A 374 -12.86 5.19 -3.78
N SER A 375 -13.62 5.77 -2.82
CA SER A 375 -14.56 6.86 -3.09
C SER A 375 -13.96 8.18 -2.65
N TYR A 376 -14.01 9.21 -3.51
CA TYR A 376 -13.50 10.51 -3.15
C TYR A 376 -14.36 11.65 -3.72
N GLY A 377 -14.31 12.80 -3.04
CA GLY A 377 -15.02 14.02 -3.43
C GLY A 377 -14.21 15.26 -3.08
N LEU A 378 -14.72 16.42 -3.52
CA LEU A 378 -14.06 17.72 -3.27
C LEU A 378 -13.83 18.00 -1.77
N GLN A 379 -14.76 17.56 -0.91
CA GLN A 379 -14.64 17.77 0.54
C GLN A 379 -13.44 17.01 1.15
N ASP A 380 -13.08 15.84 0.61
CA ASP A 380 -11.91 15.10 1.07
C ASP A 380 -10.63 15.90 0.78
N VAL A 381 -10.55 16.52 -0.41
CA VAL A 381 -9.42 17.38 -0.81
C VAL A 381 -9.29 18.57 0.13
N VAL A 382 -10.41 19.24 0.40
CA VAL A 382 -10.45 20.39 1.32
C VAL A 382 -9.97 19.99 2.71
N ASN A 383 -10.45 18.87 3.23
CA ASN A 383 -10.07 18.36 4.55
C ASN A 383 -8.58 18.03 4.60
N GLN A 384 -8.04 17.35 3.59
CA GLN A 384 -6.61 17.00 3.56
C GLN A 384 -5.72 18.24 3.47
N ARG A 385 -6.06 19.23 2.61
CA ARG A 385 -5.32 20.49 2.53
C ARG A 385 -5.34 21.23 3.85
N ARG A 386 -6.51 21.34 4.50
CA ARG A 386 -6.63 21.97 5.81
C ARG A 386 -5.73 21.29 6.85
N MET A 387 -5.69 19.97 6.90
CA MET A 387 -4.81 19.23 7.83
C MET A 387 -3.34 19.52 7.58
N ILE A 388 -2.92 19.67 6.31
CA ILE A 388 -1.55 20.06 5.95
C ILE A 388 -1.28 21.49 6.41
N ASP A 389 -2.18 22.42 6.14
CA ASP A 389 -1.99 23.85 6.43
C ASP A 389 -1.99 24.16 7.94
N GLU A 390 -2.83 23.45 8.72
CA GLU A 390 -2.89 23.54 10.19
C GLU A 390 -1.74 22.81 10.90
N SER A 391 -0.96 22.01 10.19
CA SER A 391 0.21 21.33 10.76
C SER A 391 1.24 22.33 11.27
N PRO A 392 1.93 22.07 12.39
CA PRO A 392 3.00 22.93 12.90
C PRO A 392 4.30 22.88 12.07
N ALA A 393 4.33 22.09 11.00
CA ALA A 393 5.50 21.92 10.15
C ALA A 393 5.89 23.19 9.37
N GLY A 394 7.17 23.30 8.98
CA GLY A 394 7.66 24.39 8.15
C GLY A 394 7.02 24.40 6.74
N GLU A 395 7.05 25.56 6.09
CA GLU A 395 6.35 25.77 4.81
C GLU A 395 6.90 24.88 3.68
N GLU A 396 8.21 24.65 3.64
CA GLU A 396 8.84 23.75 2.67
C GLU A 396 8.27 22.31 2.78
N PHE A 397 8.17 21.82 4.01
CA PHE A 397 7.58 20.51 4.27
C PHE A 397 6.09 20.45 3.89
N LYS A 398 5.32 21.49 4.22
CA LYS A 398 3.91 21.60 3.78
C LYS A 398 3.77 21.59 2.26
N GLN A 399 4.68 22.27 1.56
CA GLN A 399 4.71 22.25 0.09
C GLN A 399 4.97 20.86 -0.46
N GLY A 400 5.89 20.11 0.12
CA GLY A 400 6.11 18.70 -0.22
C GLY A 400 4.86 17.83 -0.02
N LEU A 401 4.18 17.98 1.13
CA LEU A 401 2.93 17.26 1.42
C LEU A 401 1.80 17.64 0.44
N ARG A 402 1.68 18.92 0.08
CA ARG A 402 0.72 19.37 -0.94
C ARG A 402 1.02 18.73 -2.30
N GLY A 403 2.29 18.65 -2.71
CA GLY A 403 2.71 17.97 -3.94
C GLY A 403 2.34 16.49 -3.96
N LYS A 404 2.54 15.78 -2.86
CA LYS A 404 2.16 14.37 -2.72
C LYS A 404 0.63 14.17 -2.72
N LEU A 405 -0.14 15.09 -2.15
CA LEU A 405 -1.60 15.09 -2.25
C LEU A 405 -2.06 15.38 -3.68
N ASP A 406 -1.44 16.33 -4.37
CA ASP A 406 -1.76 16.68 -5.76
C ASP A 406 -1.47 15.51 -6.71
N ALA A 407 -0.42 14.73 -6.46
CA ALA A 407 -0.15 13.48 -7.19
C ALA A 407 -1.28 12.44 -7.00
N LEU A 408 -1.81 12.30 -5.78
CA LEU A 408 -2.96 11.43 -5.51
C LEU A 408 -4.23 11.93 -6.20
N LEU A 409 -4.45 13.24 -6.23
CA LEU A 409 -5.56 13.86 -6.96
C LEU A 409 -5.44 13.62 -8.46
N ALA A 410 -4.24 13.79 -9.02
CA ALA A 410 -3.97 13.51 -10.44
C ALA A 410 -4.23 12.03 -10.78
N LEU A 411 -3.92 11.11 -9.86
CA LEU A 411 -4.29 9.70 -9.99
C LEU A 411 -5.82 9.51 -9.96
N ALA A 412 -6.52 10.17 -9.03
CA ALA A 412 -7.97 10.03 -8.85
C ALA A 412 -8.76 10.61 -10.03
N GLU A 413 -8.32 11.69 -10.64
CA GLU A 413 -8.97 12.32 -11.83
C GLU A 413 -8.41 11.80 -13.16
N ALA A 414 -7.51 10.82 -13.14
CA ALA A 414 -6.91 10.27 -14.35
C ALA A 414 -7.96 9.78 -15.36
N THR A 415 -7.73 10.09 -16.62
CA THR A 415 -8.50 9.56 -17.78
C THR A 415 -7.76 8.44 -18.51
N ASP A 416 -6.48 8.24 -18.19
CA ASP A 416 -5.60 7.17 -18.65
C ASP A 416 -5.43 6.08 -17.59
N CYS A 417 -4.51 5.15 -17.82
CA CYS A 417 -4.26 4.03 -16.92
C CYS A 417 -3.79 4.51 -15.52
N ARG A 418 -4.56 4.17 -14.47
CA ARG A 418 -4.23 4.53 -13.08
C ARG A 418 -2.93 3.91 -12.62
N ARG A 419 -2.68 2.64 -12.96
CA ARG A 419 -1.47 1.93 -12.59
C ARG A 419 -0.23 2.59 -13.16
N VAL A 420 -0.26 3.00 -14.42
CA VAL A 420 0.85 3.73 -15.04
C VAL A 420 1.16 5.02 -14.29
N ARG A 421 0.14 5.78 -13.88
CA ARG A 421 0.35 7.01 -13.10
C ARG A 421 0.95 6.73 -11.74
N LEU A 422 0.48 5.68 -11.08
CA LEU A 422 0.99 5.26 -9.78
C LEU A 422 2.48 4.85 -9.86
N LEU A 423 2.85 4.06 -10.88
CA LEU A 423 4.22 3.60 -11.06
C LEU A 423 5.17 4.72 -11.49
N ARG A 424 4.71 5.64 -12.35
CA ARG A 424 5.49 6.83 -12.70
C ARG A 424 5.80 7.74 -11.53
N TYR A 425 4.94 7.79 -10.52
CA TYR A 425 5.24 8.50 -9.28
C TYR A 425 6.49 7.95 -8.58
N PHE A 426 6.74 6.65 -8.70
CA PHE A 426 7.93 5.97 -8.17
C PHE A 426 9.08 5.86 -9.19
N ASP A 427 9.08 6.67 -10.26
CA ASP A 427 10.05 6.67 -11.36
C ASP A 427 10.11 5.36 -12.17
N GLU A 428 9.01 4.59 -12.18
CA GLU A 428 8.92 3.37 -12.98
C GLU A 428 8.10 3.60 -14.24
N ASP A 429 8.71 3.28 -15.41
CA ASP A 429 8.04 3.34 -16.70
C ASP A 429 7.47 1.98 -17.08
N ILE A 430 6.18 1.97 -17.44
CA ILE A 430 5.54 0.81 -18.04
C ILE A 430 5.62 0.90 -19.54
N THR A 431 6.12 -0.15 -20.17
CA THR A 431 6.25 -0.27 -21.63
C THR A 431 5.04 -0.96 -22.29
N ALA A 432 4.17 -1.63 -21.51
CA ALA A 432 3.00 -2.33 -22.02
C ALA A 432 2.00 -1.36 -22.65
N ARG A 433 1.68 -1.56 -23.94
CA ARG A 433 0.72 -0.76 -24.70
C ARG A 433 -0.42 -1.63 -25.21
N ASP A 434 -1.64 -1.08 -25.24
CA ASP A 434 -2.77 -1.72 -25.90
C ASP A 434 -2.68 -1.62 -27.44
N ALA A 435 -3.65 -2.20 -28.13
CA ALA A 435 -3.73 -2.19 -29.60
C ALA A 435 -3.84 -0.77 -30.20
N THR A 436 -4.18 0.25 -29.37
CA THR A 436 -4.26 1.67 -29.79
C THR A 436 -2.96 2.43 -29.53
N GLY A 437 -1.91 1.76 -29.00
CA GLY A 437 -0.64 2.36 -28.63
C GLY A 437 -0.67 3.12 -27.31
N ARG A 438 -1.76 3.01 -26.51
CA ARG A 438 -1.86 3.60 -25.17
C ARG A 438 -1.28 2.66 -24.14
N TYR A 439 -0.72 3.22 -23.06
CA TYR A 439 -0.34 2.43 -21.90
C TYR A 439 -1.59 1.86 -21.22
N SER A 440 -1.67 0.55 -21.09
CA SER A 440 -2.80 -0.16 -20.47
C SER A 440 -2.31 -1.27 -19.57
N CYS A 441 -2.79 -1.28 -18.32
CA CYS A 441 -2.54 -2.39 -17.40
C CYS A 441 -3.60 -3.51 -17.54
N GLN A 442 -4.67 -3.29 -18.29
CA GLN A 442 -5.82 -4.20 -18.46
C GLN A 442 -6.50 -4.61 -17.13
N ASN A 443 -6.14 -3.97 -16.02
CA ASN A 443 -6.64 -4.29 -14.68
C ASN A 443 -6.83 -3.04 -13.80
N CYS A 444 -7.37 -1.95 -14.35
CA CYS A 444 -7.92 -0.83 -13.59
C CYS A 444 -9.23 -0.37 -14.23
N ASP A 445 -10.04 0.38 -13.47
CA ASP A 445 -11.34 0.87 -13.96
C ASP A 445 -11.24 1.63 -15.28
N ASN A 446 -10.23 2.50 -15.45
CA ASN A 446 -10.01 3.26 -16.68
C ASN A 446 -9.58 2.41 -17.88
N CYS A 447 -8.91 1.27 -17.66
CA CYS A 447 -8.56 0.34 -18.74
C CYS A 447 -9.71 -0.60 -19.10
N LEU A 448 -10.48 -1.05 -18.09
CA LEU A 448 -11.62 -1.96 -18.26
C LEU A 448 -12.86 -1.24 -18.78
N SER A 449 -13.07 0.00 -18.37
CA SER A 449 -14.18 0.86 -18.78
C SER A 449 -13.66 2.29 -18.97
N PRO A 450 -13.03 2.60 -20.11
CA PRO A 450 -12.46 3.91 -20.35
C PRO A 450 -13.51 5.02 -20.11
N PRO A 451 -13.15 6.07 -19.35
CA PRO A 451 -14.08 7.15 -19.09
C PRO A 451 -14.39 7.92 -20.39
N GLU A 452 -15.62 8.35 -20.56
CA GLU A 452 -15.96 9.33 -21.58
C GLU A 452 -15.24 10.64 -21.26
N VAL A 453 -14.58 11.19 -22.27
CA VAL A 453 -13.80 12.41 -22.17
C VAL A 453 -14.36 13.43 -23.13
N TRP A 454 -14.66 14.61 -22.64
CA TRP A 454 -15.14 15.73 -23.42
C TRP A 454 -14.17 16.92 -23.40
N ASP A 455 -14.26 17.78 -24.40
CA ASP A 455 -13.51 19.03 -24.41
C ASP A 455 -14.19 20.04 -23.46
N GLY A 456 -13.62 20.11 -22.26
CA GLY A 456 -14.06 21.02 -21.20
C GLY A 456 -13.39 22.38 -21.23
N THR A 457 -12.62 22.71 -22.25
CA THR A 457 -11.83 23.96 -22.32
C THR A 457 -12.70 25.19 -22.10
N ASP A 458 -13.86 25.28 -22.75
CA ASP A 458 -14.81 26.41 -22.57
C ASP A 458 -15.37 26.45 -21.13
N ALA A 459 -15.78 25.32 -20.57
CA ALA A 459 -16.29 25.24 -19.21
C ALA A 459 -15.21 25.62 -18.18
N ALA A 460 -13.98 25.15 -18.37
CA ALA A 460 -12.83 25.49 -17.55
C ALA A 460 -12.54 27.00 -17.58
N ARG A 461 -12.51 27.59 -18.78
CA ARG A 461 -12.30 29.05 -18.97
C ARG A 461 -13.40 29.88 -18.32
N LYS A 462 -14.66 29.47 -18.45
CA LYS A 462 -15.80 30.13 -17.78
C LYS A 462 -15.64 30.11 -16.27
N LEU A 463 -15.27 28.98 -15.70
CA LEU A 463 -15.08 28.86 -14.26
C LEU A 463 -13.89 29.67 -13.77
N LEU A 464 -12.72 29.55 -14.40
CA LEU A 464 -11.53 30.33 -14.05
C LEU A 464 -11.76 31.84 -14.21
N SER A 465 -12.44 32.27 -15.29
CA SER A 465 -12.78 33.67 -15.50
C SER A 465 -13.73 34.19 -14.42
N THR A 466 -14.66 33.38 -13.95
CA THR A 466 -15.60 33.79 -12.89
C THR A 466 -14.84 33.96 -11.56
N ILE A 467 -13.94 33.03 -11.19
CA ILE A 467 -13.10 33.17 -9.99
C ILE A 467 -12.28 34.46 -10.08
N TYR A 468 -11.64 34.71 -11.21
CA TYR A 468 -10.83 35.92 -11.43
C TYR A 468 -11.66 37.21 -11.28
N ARG A 469 -12.83 37.31 -11.96
CA ARG A 469 -13.67 38.50 -11.93
C ARG A 469 -14.32 38.76 -10.58
N VAL A 470 -14.71 37.72 -9.87
CA VAL A 470 -15.23 37.83 -8.52
C VAL A 470 -14.17 38.43 -7.59
N GLN A 471 -12.95 37.94 -7.65
CA GLN A 471 -11.83 38.46 -6.84
C GLN A 471 -11.49 39.91 -7.24
N GLN A 472 -11.48 40.19 -8.54
CA GLN A 472 -11.21 41.55 -9.04
C GLN A 472 -12.30 42.56 -8.63
N HIS A 473 -13.57 42.13 -8.59
CA HIS A 473 -14.72 43.03 -8.28
C HIS A 473 -14.84 43.29 -6.77
N SER A 474 -14.70 42.26 -5.95
CA SER A 474 -14.95 42.33 -4.50
C SER A 474 -13.67 42.44 -3.64
N GLY A 475 -12.49 42.27 -4.24
CA GLY A 475 -11.21 42.22 -3.48
C GLY A 475 -11.02 40.98 -2.62
N ILE A 476 -12.02 40.08 -2.55
CA ILE A 476 -12.02 38.85 -1.76
C ILE A 476 -12.35 37.64 -2.60
N SER A 477 -11.92 36.48 -2.14
CA SER A 477 -12.20 35.20 -2.80
C SER A 477 -13.43 34.53 -2.15
N PHE A 478 -14.11 33.66 -2.92
CA PHE A 478 -15.32 32.98 -2.48
C PHE A 478 -15.20 31.47 -2.67
N GLY A 479 -16.01 30.72 -1.91
CA GLY A 479 -16.07 29.26 -2.01
C GLY A 479 -16.81 28.76 -3.24
N ALA A 480 -16.68 27.47 -3.53
CA ALA A 480 -17.21 26.82 -4.71
C ALA A 480 -18.71 27.03 -4.91
N GLY A 481 -19.54 26.97 -3.87
CA GLY A 481 -20.98 27.15 -3.97
C GLY A 481 -21.35 28.50 -4.55
N HIS A 482 -20.76 29.58 -4.07
CA HIS A 482 -21.01 30.94 -4.54
C HIS A 482 -20.57 31.13 -6.00
N ILE A 483 -19.40 30.60 -6.38
CA ILE A 483 -18.92 30.64 -7.79
C ILE A 483 -19.88 29.87 -8.71
N MET A 484 -20.41 28.71 -8.25
CA MET A 484 -21.40 27.94 -9.02
C MET A 484 -22.73 28.68 -9.18
N ASP A 485 -23.20 29.41 -8.16
CA ASP A 485 -24.43 30.21 -8.24
C ASP A 485 -24.28 31.34 -9.27
N ILE A 486 -23.15 32.05 -9.28
CA ILE A 486 -22.84 33.08 -10.27
C ILE A 486 -22.81 32.49 -11.68
N LEU A 487 -22.07 31.39 -11.89
CA LEU A 487 -21.97 30.72 -13.19
C LEU A 487 -23.35 30.31 -13.76
N ARG A 488 -24.21 29.81 -12.87
CA ARG A 488 -25.56 29.34 -13.26
C ARG A 488 -26.60 30.47 -13.37
N GLY A 489 -26.22 31.69 -13.02
CA GLY A 489 -27.14 32.84 -13.05
C GLY A 489 -28.18 32.80 -11.92
N LYS A 490 -27.85 32.20 -10.78
CA LYS A 490 -28.73 32.17 -9.61
C LYS A 490 -28.54 33.41 -8.77
N THR A 491 -29.60 34.15 -8.57
CA THR A 491 -29.66 35.32 -7.67
C THR A 491 -29.92 34.84 -6.25
N THR A 492 -28.85 34.79 -5.44
CA THR A 492 -28.93 34.51 -3.99
C THR A 492 -28.66 35.79 -3.22
N ASP A 493 -29.07 35.87 -1.95
CA ASP A 493 -28.82 37.03 -1.10
C ASP A 493 -27.33 37.43 -1.11
N LYS A 494 -26.45 36.45 -1.10
CA LYS A 494 -24.99 36.66 -1.15
C LYS A 494 -24.52 37.19 -2.52
N VAL A 495 -25.10 36.74 -3.63
CA VAL A 495 -24.79 37.25 -4.96
C VAL A 495 -25.20 38.71 -5.07
N THR A 496 -26.41 39.06 -4.62
CA THR A 496 -26.91 40.42 -4.61
C THR A 496 -26.16 41.34 -3.66
N GLN A 497 -25.83 40.84 -2.45
CA GLN A 497 -25.06 41.60 -1.46
C GLN A 497 -23.74 42.13 -1.99
N PHE A 498 -23.04 41.28 -2.79
CA PHE A 498 -21.74 41.63 -3.39
C PHE A 498 -21.81 42.18 -4.81
N GLY A 499 -23.03 42.36 -5.37
CA GLY A 499 -23.23 42.90 -6.72
C GLY A 499 -22.75 41.99 -7.83
N HIS A 500 -22.61 40.68 -7.59
CA HIS A 500 -22.03 39.72 -8.52
C HIS A 500 -22.97 39.36 -9.67
N GLU A 501 -24.25 39.72 -9.61
CA GLU A 501 -25.21 39.62 -10.73
C GLU A 501 -24.84 40.55 -11.88
N ARG A 502 -24.01 41.58 -11.66
CA ARG A 502 -23.52 42.52 -12.67
C ARG A 502 -22.25 42.05 -13.38
N LEU A 503 -21.66 40.96 -12.93
CA LEU A 503 -20.45 40.43 -13.56
C LEU A 503 -20.76 39.91 -14.97
N SER A 504 -19.86 40.13 -15.91
CA SER A 504 -19.98 39.60 -17.27
C SER A 504 -19.95 38.07 -17.32
N THR A 505 -19.63 37.44 -16.20
CA THR A 505 -19.62 35.97 -16.02
C THR A 505 -20.88 35.45 -15.33
N PHE A 506 -21.85 36.32 -15.01
CA PHE A 506 -23.11 35.87 -14.43
C PHE A 506 -23.96 35.12 -15.47
N GLY A 507 -24.31 33.87 -15.15
CA GLY A 507 -25.14 33.03 -16.03
C GLY A 507 -24.44 32.39 -17.22
N ILE A 508 -23.13 32.65 -17.47
CA ILE A 508 -22.43 32.08 -18.64
C ILE A 508 -22.30 30.54 -18.61
N GLY A 509 -22.49 29.94 -17.46
CA GLY A 509 -22.48 28.49 -17.25
C GLY A 509 -23.87 27.89 -17.06
N ALA A 510 -24.96 28.60 -17.36
CA ALA A 510 -26.33 28.15 -17.12
C ALA A 510 -26.70 26.85 -17.88
N GLY A 511 -26.04 26.56 -18.99
CA GLY A 511 -26.21 25.32 -19.75
C GLY A 511 -25.54 24.08 -19.10
N LEU A 512 -24.76 24.27 -18.06
CA LEU A 512 -24.08 23.17 -17.32
C LEU A 512 -24.80 22.89 -16.00
N SER A 513 -24.98 21.61 -15.70
CA SER A 513 -25.49 21.22 -14.41
C SER A 513 -24.46 21.51 -13.28
N GLU A 514 -24.94 21.66 -12.05
CA GLU A 514 -24.06 21.87 -10.91
C GLU A 514 -23.05 20.71 -10.72
N MET A 515 -23.48 19.48 -11.02
CA MET A 515 -22.63 18.30 -10.98
C MET A 515 -21.48 18.40 -12.00
N GLN A 516 -21.78 18.81 -13.23
CA GLN A 516 -20.75 19.02 -14.26
C GLN A 516 -19.77 20.12 -13.84
N LEU A 517 -20.25 21.27 -13.36
CA LEU A 517 -19.40 22.36 -12.89
C LEU A 517 -18.52 21.97 -11.69
N ARG A 518 -19.06 21.18 -10.75
CA ARG A 518 -18.27 20.63 -9.64
C ARG A 518 -17.21 19.64 -10.14
N GLY A 519 -17.52 18.82 -11.17
CA GLY A 519 -16.57 17.95 -11.84
C GLY A 519 -15.45 18.73 -12.52
N VAL A 520 -15.78 19.81 -13.24
CA VAL A 520 -14.81 20.73 -13.85
C VAL A 520 -13.89 21.35 -12.79
N LEU A 521 -14.47 21.86 -11.69
CA LEU A 521 -13.70 22.45 -10.60
C LEU A 521 -12.71 21.44 -9.99
N ARG A 522 -13.17 20.23 -9.71
CA ARG A 522 -12.36 19.16 -9.12
C ARG A 522 -11.16 18.83 -10.01
N GLN A 523 -11.39 18.71 -11.31
CA GLN A 523 -10.31 18.43 -12.26
C GLN A 523 -9.36 19.61 -12.43
N LEU A 524 -9.84 20.86 -12.40
CA LEU A 524 -8.97 22.03 -12.39
C LEU A 524 -8.10 22.14 -11.13
N ILE A 525 -8.61 21.68 -9.99
CA ILE A 525 -7.81 21.56 -8.76
C ILE A 525 -6.75 20.47 -8.95
N ALA A 526 -7.10 19.31 -9.51
CA ALA A 526 -6.17 18.24 -9.80
C ALA A 526 -5.09 18.62 -10.83
N MET A 527 -5.41 19.52 -11.76
CA MET A 527 -4.45 20.09 -12.72
C MET A 527 -3.59 21.21 -12.13
N GLY A 528 -3.82 21.59 -10.88
CA GLY A 528 -3.13 22.69 -10.23
C GLY A 528 -3.48 24.09 -10.75
N ALA A 529 -4.58 24.25 -11.52
CA ALA A 529 -5.05 25.55 -12.02
C ALA A 529 -5.83 26.36 -10.96
N VAL A 530 -6.43 25.68 -9.98
CA VAL A 530 -7.18 26.25 -8.87
C VAL A 530 -6.69 25.65 -7.57
N VAL A 531 -6.58 26.48 -6.54
CA VAL A 531 -6.30 26.05 -5.18
C VAL A 531 -7.46 26.42 -4.26
N VAL A 532 -7.75 25.54 -3.28
CA VAL A 532 -8.72 25.82 -2.22
C VAL A 532 -7.95 26.34 -1.02
N ASP A 533 -8.24 27.58 -0.59
CA ASP A 533 -7.67 28.18 0.60
C ASP A 533 -8.51 27.81 1.82
N ALA A 534 -8.04 26.82 2.56
CA ALA A 534 -8.73 26.32 3.75
C ALA A 534 -8.73 27.36 4.91
N GLN A 535 -7.71 28.22 4.99
CA GLN A 535 -7.63 29.27 6.03
C GLN A 535 -8.59 30.41 5.77
N ALA A 536 -8.93 30.65 4.50
CA ALA A 536 -9.91 31.65 4.09
C ALA A 536 -11.30 31.01 3.77
N PHE A 537 -11.81 30.18 4.67
CA PHE A 537 -13.15 29.55 4.56
C PHE A 537 -13.38 28.76 3.27
N ASN A 538 -12.36 28.02 2.82
CA ASN A 538 -12.40 27.20 1.61
C ASN A 538 -12.68 28.01 0.32
N THR A 539 -12.14 29.22 0.23
CA THR A 539 -12.26 30.04 -0.96
C THR A 539 -11.38 29.53 -2.09
N LEU A 540 -11.78 29.82 -3.33
CA LEU A 540 -11.05 29.41 -4.52
C LEU A 540 -10.09 30.52 -4.95
N LYS A 541 -8.83 30.13 -5.20
CA LYS A 541 -7.80 31.03 -5.74
C LYS A 541 -7.22 30.44 -7.02
N LEU A 542 -6.90 31.32 -7.97
CA LEU A 542 -6.19 30.93 -9.18
C LEU A 542 -4.68 30.78 -8.88
N THR A 543 -4.06 29.86 -9.59
CA THR A 543 -2.62 29.66 -9.60
C THR A 543 -2.02 30.16 -10.92
N ASP A 544 -0.69 30.16 -11.04
CA ASP A 544 -0.03 30.45 -12.32
C ASP A 544 -0.41 29.45 -13.43
N GLY A 545 -0.70 28.20 -13.07
CA GLY A 545 -1.20 27.17 -14.00
C GLY A 545 -2.52 27.50 -14.67
N SER A 546 -3.34 28.40 -14.09
CA SER A 546 -4.60 28.84 -14.67
C SER A 546 -4.41 29.70 -15.94
N ARG A 547 -3.27 30.39 -16.09
CA ARG A 547 -3.03 31.34 -17.18
C ARG A 547 -3.05 30.70 -18.57
N ALA A 548 -2.40 29.54 -18.71
CA ALA A 548 -2.35 28.81 -19.97
C ALA A 548 -3.75 28.36 -20.43
N VAL A 549 -4.58 27.88 -19.47
CA VAL A 549 -5.97 27.49 -19.73
C VAL A 549 -6.84 28.71 -20.09
N LEU A 550 -6.72 29.83 -19.38
CA LEU A 550 -7.46 31.06 -19.64
C LEU A 550 -7.14 31.63 -21.01
N LYS A 551 -5.87 31.58 -21.44
CA LYS A 551 -5.47 32.05 -22.79
C LYS A 551 -5.92 31.09 -23.90
N GLY A 552 -6.23 29.83 -23.58
CA GLY A 552 -6.58 28.80 -24.55
C GLY A 552 -5.35 28.11 -25.16
N ASP A 553 -4.17 28.27 -24.57
CA ASP A 553 -2.92 27.69 -25.04
C ASP A 553 -2.90 26.16 -24.78
N VAL A 554 -3.70 25.68 -23.80
CA VAL A 554 -3.77 24.27 -23.40
C VAL A 554 -5.22 23.79 -23.47
N PRO A 555 -5.55 22.77 -24.29
CA PRO A 555 -6.88 22.16 -24.30
C PRO A 555 -7.11 21.37 -23.00
N VAL A 556 -8.29 21.51 -22.43
CA VAL A 556 -8.67 20.83 -21.18
C VAL A 556 -9.60 19.68 -21.49
N ARG A 557 -9.08 18.46 -21.46
CA ARG A 557 -9.89 17.24 -21.59
C ARG A 557 -10.34 16.79 -20.22
N LEU A 558 -11.65 16.77 -20.01
CA LEU A 558 -12.28 16.46 -18.74
C LEU A 558 -13.04 15.15 -18.82
N ARG A 559 -13.01 14.41 -17.72
CA ARG A 559 -13.83 13.22 -17.54
C ARG A 559 -15.30 13.61 -17.43
N GLU A 560 -16.19 12.94 -18.16
CA GLU A 560 -17.61 13.17 -18.00
C GLU A 560 -18.09 12.56 -16.66
N SER A 561 -18.81 13.37 -15.86
CA SER A 561 -19.43 12.89 -14.63
C SER A 561 -20.63 12.02 -14.99
N VAL A 562 -20.55 10.72 -14.71
CA VAL A 562 -21.61 9.76 -15.00
C VAL A 562 -22.85 10.12 -14.18
N SER A 563 -23.85 10.68 -14.81
CA SER A 563 -25.20 10.79 -14.24
C SER A 563 -25.76 9.38 -14.11
N ALA A 564 -26.09 8.94 -12.87
CA ALA A 564 -26.85 7.71 -12.72
C ALA A 564 -28.14 7.82 -13.56
N PRO A 565 -28.53 6.78 -14.32
CA PRO A 565 -29.80 6.78 -15.02
C PRO A 565 -30.90 7.11 -14.01
N ALA A 566 -31.71 8.13 -14.29
CA ALA A 566 -32.86 8.44 -13.46
C ALA A 566 -33.78 7.21 -13.46
N GLU A 567 -33.96 6.58 -12.33
CA GLU A 567 -35.01 5.58 -12.14
C GLU A 567 -36.33 6.29 -12.44
N ARG A 568 -36.91 5.97 -13.58
CA ARG A 568 -38.28 6.39 -13.91
C ARG A 568 -39.17 5.77 -12.83
N LYS A 569 -39.65 6.60 -11.90
CA LYS A 569 -40.77 6.24 -11.02
C LYS A 569 -41.98 5.94 -11.90
N GLY A 570 -42.15 4.66 -12.23
CA GLY A 570 -43.33 4.16 -12.91
C GLY A 570 -44.54 4.36 -11.99
N LYS A 571 -45.51 5.16 -12.45
CA LYS A 571 -46.84 5.20 -11.92
C LYS A 571 -47.41 3.78 -11.87
N ARG A 572 -47.82 3.33 -10.69
CA ARG A 572 -48.62 2.12 -10.52
C ARG A 572 -49.92 2.27 -11.32
N GLY A 573 -50.02 1.51 -12.37
CA GLY A 573 -51.24 1.21 -13.08
C GLY A 573 -51.35 -0.32 -13.15
N SER A 574 -52.36 -0.86 -12.51
CA SER A 574 -52.71 -2.29 -12.50
C SER A 574 -53.20 -2.70 -13.86
N SER A 575 -52.60 -3.70 -14.50
CA SER A 575 -53.31 -4.68 -15.32
C SER A 575 -52.40 -5.87 -15.61
N SER A 576 -52.95 -7.05 -15.34
CA SER A 576 -52.43 -8.36 -15.58
C SER A 576 -52.36 -8.69 -17.08
N SER A 577 -51.27 -9.25 -17.57
CA SER A 577 -51.25 -10.37 -18.52
C SER A 577 -49.83 -10.88 -18.74
N SER A 578 -49.75 -12.19 -18.69
CA SER A 578 -48.63 -13.09 -18.97
C SER A 578 -48.06 -12.92 -20.38
N THR A 579 -46.76 -12.95 -20.55
CA THR A 579 -46.04 -13.83 -21.50
C THR A 579 -44.53 -13.64 -21.44
N SER A 580 -43.90 -14.77 -21.29
CA SER A 580 -42.56 -15.24 -21.66
C SER A 580 -41.37 -14.24 -21.77
N ALA A 581 -40.40 -14.53 -20.89
CA ALA A 581 -39.10 -13.97 -20.75
C ALA A 581 -38.11 -14.29 -21.89
N SER A 582 -37.36 -13.30 -22.30
CA SER A 582 -35.98 -13.51 -22.72
C SER A 582 -35.10 -12.65 -21.80
N LYS A 583 -34.33 -13.29 -20.91
CA LYS A 583 -33.32 -12.71 -20.07
C LYS A 583 -32.11 -12.36 -20.94
N SER A 584 -31.94 -11.09 -21.29
CA SER A 584 -30.62 -10.58 -21.65
C SER A 584 -29.94 -10.07 -20.36
N THR A 585 -29.14 -10.93 -19.77
CA THR A 585 -28.23 -10.59 -18.67
C THR A 585 -27.04 -9.83 -19.25
N GLY A 586 -27.11 -8.52 -19.25
CA GLY A 586 -25.94 -7.63 -19.38
C GLY A 586 -25.18 -7.58 -18.07
N GLY A 587 -24.61 -8.71 -17.63
CA GLY A 587 -23.59 -8.76 -16.59
C GLY A 587 -22.29 -8.24 -17.18
N LYS A 588 -21.68 -7.19 -16.59
CA LYS A 588 -20.26 -6.90 -16.81
C LYS A 588 -19.51 -8.21 -16.52
N PRO A 589 -18.51 -8.59 -17.34
CA PRO A 589 -17.72 -9.76 -17.03
C PRO A 589 -17.04 -9.48 -15.68
N ALA A 590 -17.44 -10.23 -14.63
CA ALA A 590 -16.61 -10.44 -13.48
C ALA A 590 -15.30 -11.01 -14.04
N LEU A 591 -14.17 -10.42 -13.67
CA LEU A 591 -12.89 -11.08 -13.89
C LEU A 591 -13.04 -12.50 -13.34
N PRO A 592 -12.57 -13.52 -14.07
CA PRO A 592 -12.52 -14.84 -13.49
C PRO A 592 -11.73 -14.67 -12.18
N LYS A 593 -12.34 -15.01 -11.04
CA LYS A 593 -11.55 -15.34 -9.86
C LYS A 593 -10.54 -16.32 -10.41
N ALA A 594 -9.25 -15.97 -10.36
CA ALA A 594 -8.19 -16.95 -10.49
C ALA A 594 -8.23 -17.78 -9.18
N ALA A 595 -9.37 -18.42 -8.94
CA ALA A 595 -9.43 -19.55 -8.07
C ALA A 595 -8.49 -20.55 -8.71
N ILE A 596 -7.51 -21.04 -7.98
CA ILE A 596 -6.78 -22.24 -8.32
C ILE A 596 -7.88 -23.20 -8.79
N ALA A 597 -7.88 -23.56 -10.07
CA ALA A 597 -8.96 -24.35 -10.67
C ALA A 597 -8.78 -25.78 -10.17
N LEU A 598 -9.14 -26.01 -8.91
CA LEU A 598 -9.18 -27.30 -8.27
C LEU A 598 -10.43 -28.03 -8.78
N ASP A 599 -10.30 -29.31 -9.07
CA ASP A 599 -11.46 -30.19 -9.30
C ASP A 599 -12.28 -30.35 -8.01
N ASP A 600 -13.48 -30.91 -8.10
CA ASP A 600 -14.39 -31.03 -6.96
C ASP A 600 -13.76 -31.84 -5.79
N ALA A 601 -12.96 -32.86 -6.09
CA ALA A 601 -12.28 -33.67 -5.08
C ALA A 601 -11.14 -32.88 -4.40
N ALA A 602 -10.35 -32.11 -5.16
CA ALA A 602 -9.32 -31.22 -4.60
C ALA A 602 -9.94 -30.07 -3.80
N GLN A 603 -11.11 -29.56 -4.22
CA GLN A 603 -11.84 -28.56 -3.44
C GLN A 603 -12.28 -29.08 -2.07
N ALA A 604 -12.79 -30.32 -2.02
CA ALA A 604 -13.15 -30.94 -0.75
C ALA A 604 -11.92 -31.11 0.16
N ARG A 605 -10.79 -31.60 -0.39
CA ARG A 605 -9.52 -31.70 0.36
C ARG A 605 -9.02 -30.33 0.84
N PHE A 606 -9.10 -29.32 -0.01
CA PHE A 606 -8.71 -27.96 0.35
C PHE A 606 -9.54 -27.40 1.51
N ALA A 607 -10.86 -27.63 1.49
CA ALA A 607 -11.76 -27.23 2.56
C ALA A 607 -11.42 -27.92 3.90
N ALA A 608 -11.15 -29.24 3.86
CA ALA A 608 -10.76 -29.99 5.05
C ALA A 608 -9.40 -29.52 5.61
N LEU A 609 -8.42 -29.29 4.75
CA LEU A 609 -7.11 -28.74 5.14
C LEU A 609 -7.22 -27.33 5.75
N LYS A 610 -8.12 -26.49 5.24
CA LYS A 610 -8.39 -25.16 5.83
C LYS A 610 -9.00 -25.29 7.22
N ALA A 611 -9.97 -26.18 7.41
CA ALA A 611 -10.57 -26.43 8.72
C ALA A 611 -9.54 -26.95 9.73
N TRP A 612 -8.75 -27.95 9.34
CA TRP A 612 -7.64 -28.47 10.16
C TRP A 612 -6.63 -27.36 10.52
N ARG A 613 -6.16 -26.60 9.53
CA ARG A 613 -5.22 -25.48 9.77
C ARG A 613 -5.77 -24.47 10.76
N ALA A 614 -7.06 -24.11 10.65
CA ALA A 614 -7.70 -23.18 11.56
C ALA A 614 -7.75 -23.69 13.01
N GLU A 615 -7.87 -25.00 13.19
CA GLU A 615 -7.84 -25.64 14.50
C GLU A 615 -6.42 -25.61 15.11
N VAL A 616 -5.42 -26.07 14.37
CA VAL A 616 -4.00 -26.04 14.78
C VAL A 616 -3.53 -24.61 15.08
N ALA A 617 -3.87 -23.66 14.23
CA ALA A 617 -3.54 -22.25 14.44
C ALA A 617 -4.13 -21.69 15.74
N ARG A 618 -5.34 -22.14 16.10
CA ARG A 618 -6.01 -21.76 17.35
C ARG A 618 -5.31 -22.39 18.56
N GLU A 619 -4.91 -23.66 18.50
CA GLU A 619 -4.18 -24.34 19.55
C GLU A 619 -2.81 -23.69 19.82
N HIS A 620 -2.08 -23.34 18.76
CA HIS A 620 -0.77 -22.69 18.86
C HIS A 620 -0.85 -21.18 19.11
N ASN A 621 -2.06 -20.61 19.14
CA ASN A 621 -2.28 -19.15 19.26
C ASN A 621 -1.60 -18.34 18.16
N LEU A 622 -1.55 -18.86 16.93
CA LEU A 622 -0.92 -18.28 15.76
C LEU A 622 -1.95 -17.91 14.67
N PRO A 623 -1.64 -16.95 13.78
CA PRO A 623 -2.41 -16.76 12.56
C PRO A 623 -2.34 -18.00 11.64
N ALA A 624 -3.46 -18.36 11.00
CA ALA A 624 -3.57 -19.58 10.18
C ALA A 624 -2.51 -19.65 9.06
N TYR A 625 -2.18 -18.52 8.44
CA TYR A 625 -1.17 -18.47 7.38
C TYR A 625 0.27 -18.75 7.86
N VAL A 626 0.55 -18.64 9.14
CA VAL A 626 1.87 -19.00 9.72
C VAL A 626 2.08 -20.50 9.65
N ILE A 627 1.02 -21.29 9.85
CA ILE A 627 1.06 -22.74 9.69
C ILE A 627 1.29 -23.09 8.21
N PHE A 628 0.33 -22.77 7.34
CA PHE A 628 0.47 -22.89 5.88
C PHE A 628 -0.31 -21.80 5.16
N HIS A 629 0.26 -21.28 4.05
CA HIS A 629 -0.46 -20.41 3.13
C HIS A 629 -1.51 -21.17 2.33
N ASP A 630 -2.56 -20.50 1.86
CA ASP A 630 -3.61 -21.10 1.04
C ASP A 630 -3.04 -21.74 -0.23
N ALA A 631 -2.03 -21.11 -0.86
CA ALA A 631 -1.34 -21.69 -2.01
C ALA A 631 -0.67 -23.04 -1.68
N THR A 632 -0.11 -23.20 -0.48
CA THR A 632 0.47 -24.46 -0.01
C THR A 632 -0.64 -25.51 0.18
N LEU A 633 -1.75 -25.15 0.84
CA LEU A 633 -2.87 -26.06 1.04
C LEU A 633 -3.52 -26.46 -0.29
N ALA A 634 -3.61 -25.56 -1.25
CA ALA A 634 -4.12 -25.86 -2.58
C ALA A 634 -3.20 -26.84 -3.34
N ALA A 635 -1.88 -26.64 -3.27
CA ALA A 635 -0.92 -27.57 -3.85
C ALA A 635 -0.95 -28.96 -3.18
N ILE A 636 -1.18 -29.04 -1.87
CA ILE A 636 -1.40 -30.30 -1.14
C ILE A 636 -2.71 -30.96 -1.62
N ALA A 637 -3.79 -30.20 -1.72
CA ALA A 637 -5.09 -30.67 -2.14
C ALA A 637 -5.10 -31.20 -3.57
N GLU A 638 -4.38 -30.56 -4.47
CA GLU A 638 -4.22 -30.97 -5.87
C GLU A 638 -3.37 -32.25 -5.98
N ARG A 639 -2.23 -32.32 -5.28
CA ARG A 639 -1.33 -33.48 -5.29
C ARG A 639 -1.92 -34.71 -4.63
N ALA A 640 -2.82 -34.54 -3.66
CA ALA A 640 -3.38 -35.63 -2.84
C ALA A 640 -2.32 -36.59 -2.29
N PRO A 641 -1.32 -36.12 -1.51
CA PRO A 641 -0.22 -36.92 -1.01
C PRO A 641 -0.72 -38.09 -0.14
N GLN A 642 -0.04 -39.25 -0.25
CA GLN A 642 -0.34 -40.45 0.51
C GLN A 642 0.75 -40.75 1.56
N SER A 643 1.89 -40.11 1.46
CA SER A 643 3.02 -40.33 2.36
C SER A 643 3.72 -39.00 2.70
N LEU A 644 4.57 -39.01 3.74
CA LEU A 644 5.41 -37.86 4.10
C LEU A 644 6.38 -37.48 2.96
N ASP A 645 6.84 -38.47 2.20
CA ASP A 645 7.73 -38.23 1.06
C ASP A 645 7.02 -37.46 -0.06
N ASP A 646 5.71 -37.68 -0.29
CA ASP A 646 4.91 -36.96 -1.27
C ASP A 646 4.68 -35.50 -0.87
N LEU A 647 4.76 -35.18 0.43
CA LEU A 647 4.71 -33.81 0.95
C LEU A 647 6.02 -33.07 0.75
N GLN A 648 7.15 -33.76 0.60
CA GLN A 648 8.42 -33.11 0.30
C GLN A 648 8.38 -32.43 -1.07
N GLY A 649 8.95 -31.24 -1.16
CA GLY A 649 8.97 -30.45 -2.41
C GLY A 649 7.65 -29.76 -2.74
N ILE A 650 6.66 -29.78 -1.85
CA ILE A 650 5.52 -28.86 -1.93
C ILE A 650 5.96 -27.49 -1.40
N SER A 651 5.78 -26.47 -2.25
CA SER A 651 6.18 -25.10 -1.90
C SER A 651 5.51 -24.63 -0.60
N GLY A 652 6.32 -24.15 0.36
CA GLY A 652 5.87 -23.71 1.68
C GLY A 652 5.94 -24.77 2.78
N ILE A 653 6.40 -26.00 2.47
CA ILE A 653 6.65 -27.06 3.45
C ILE A 653 8.17 -27.21 3.62
N GLY A 654 8.74 -26.59 4.66
CA GLY A 654 10.12 -26.82 5.09
C GLY A 654 10.24 -28.05 5.98
N ALA A 655 11.48 -28.51 6.22
CA ALA A 655 11.74 -29.72 6.98
C ALA A 655 11.06 -29.72 8.37
N LYS A 656 11.09 -28.61 9.09
CA LYS A 656 10.47 -28.48 10.41
C LYS A 656 8.94 -28.58 10.38
N LYS A 657 8.31 -27.96 9.37
CA LYS A 657 6.85 -28.04 9.18
C LYS A 657 6.40 -29.43 8.74
N LEU A 658 7.22 -30.12 7.94
CA LEU A 658 6.96 -31.51 7.57
C LEU A 658 7.00 -32.41 8.80
N GLU A 659 8.01 -32.26 9.66
CA GLU A 659 8.14 -32.98 10.91
C GLU A 659 6.96 -32.70 11.87
N ALA A 660 6.55 -31.43 12.00
CA ALA A 660 5.54 -31.03 12.97
C ALA A 660 4.10 -31.34 12.51
N TYR A 661 3.81 -31.22 11.22
CA TYR A 661 2.43 -31.23 10.70
C TYR A 661 2.17 -32.27 9.62
N GLY A 662 3.19 -32.96 9.10
CA GLY A 662 3.04 -33.86 7.94
C GLY A 662 2.02 -34.98 8.17
N GLU A 663 2.07 -35.69 9.30
CA GLU A 663 1.13 -36.75 9.62
C GLU A 663 -0.30 -36.22 9.79
N ALA A 664 -0.47 -35.08 10.45
CA ALA A 664 -1.78 -34.45 10.65
C ALA A 664 -2.42 -33.97 9.32
N VAL A 665 -1.60 -33.48 8.40
CA VAL A 665 -2.04 -33.12 7.02
C VAL A 665 -2.54 -34.35 6.27
N LEU A 666 -1.79 -35.44 6.31
CA LEU A 666 -2.22 -36.72 5.67
C LEU A 666 -3.51 -37.26 6.30
N GLY A 667 -3.64 -37.19 7.63
CA GLY A 667 -4.87 -37.57 8.35
C GLY A 667 -6.08 -36.74 7.93
N ALA A 668 -5.90 -35.40 7.76
CA ALA A 668 -6.96 -34.49 7.33
C ALA A 668 -7.46 -34.80 5.89
N ILE A 669 -6.57 -35.29 5.03
CA ILE A 669 -6.94 -35.71 3.66
C ILE A 669 -7.61 -37.08 3.66
N SER A 670 -7.07 -38.04 4.42
CA SER A 670 -7.57 -39.44 4.46
C SER A 670 -8.98 -39.54 5.04
N SER A 671 -9.36 -38.64 5.95
CA SER A 671 -10.72 -38.59 6.51
C SER A 671 -11.84 -38.30 5.51
N LEU A 672 -11.51 -37.90 4.28
CA LEU A 672 -12.43 -37.60 3.20
C LEU A 672 -12.62 -38.78 2.21
N VAL A 673 -11.78 -39.82 2.32
CA VAL A 673 -11.96 -41.04 1.51
C VAL A 673 -12.93 -41.94 2.28
N PRO A 674 -14.14 -42.24 1.75
CA PRO A 674 -15.01 -43.24 2.40
C PRO A 674 -14.23 -44.54 2.51
N GLU A 675 -14.21 -45.19 3.68
CA GLU A 675 -13.82 -46.59 3.79
C GLU A 675 -14.82 -47.41 2.98
N ASP A 676 -14.35 -48.03 1.86
CA ASP A 676 -15.12 -49.00 1.08
C ASP A 676 -15.38 -50.30 1.88
#